data_30507ffd2542a4907f7447f5306a24a1
#
_entry.id   30507ffd2542a4907f7447f5306a24a1
#
_cell.length_a   1.000
_cell.length_b   1.000
_cell.length_c   1.000
_cell.angle_alpha   90.00
_cell.angle_beta   90.00
_cell.angle_gamma   90.00
#
_symmetry.space_group_name_H-M   'P 1'
#
loop_
_entity.id
_entity.type
_entity.pdbx_description
1 polymer ?
#
loop_
_entity_poly.entity_id
_entity_poly.type
_entity_poly.pdbx_seq_one_letter_code
_entity_poly.pdbx_strand_id
1 'polypeptide(L)'
;MRRLITFVGTILLFCLPLTAQITDLSFRDFAYVGEWDTRHPDKQSLYLFRDGRQVLEYSIPMHDEFGRIQEFDDVRVLPDGNIVYAAMSQLGIIDGDGRQVWKYVCPQGTESHSCQPYGPDMVYFALNGVPGKIVIWNTREDRLVREIVVPTEGKSTHGQFRHVRRTAEGTFVTGLIHENKVVEIDTNGVVLKEIPGVKAWHVDKLGNGGYLVAGDNRGYVREYDSDCRLVWELTQDDVPFALYNLQTATRLPNGDTVITNWVAGKDKSLWPGSVQFFEVTPDKRVVWKVSSWDNPDLGPCTYLDFYNLSPRLSDGRPRMTNCVEGRPIGVGKGIHPGRVAWIHCPGVAKWDGQTGIWSDPEWNDQAKAERMVRRGVVSLTGEKNARKAWKALFVNFNETHGKGRCGYRKGESIAVKLNMNNSFGYADNEELNSSPYITLALLRSLVYDAGVPQECISVCEPSRYLTDRLYYTCKSEFPDVNYVDNVGGEGRTKCEFYDNTIPFTPGRGERQKGLAKCIVDADYVINSALLKIHTGPGVTLTGKNWYGATSLDKEWRKNSHNAVSQDKRFGVPKYSSFVDFIGHKDLGGKCLLYLIDGTYGSRDVNGKPSPKWLKEPFCGDWACSLIMSQDPLAGDSVGLDLLAYEWPEVPSLPYCDLYLVEAASLPAPPSGITYDPEADGCPLDAPLGLTEHWNSEHRYTGIDLVYVNME
;
A
#
# COMPACT_ATOMS: atom_id res chain seq x y z
N MET A 1 -62.73 -39.66 -15.32
CA MET A 1 -61.64 -38.93 -15.98
C MET A 1 -60.82 -38.22 -14.87
N ARG A 2 -59.74 -38.85 -14.43
CA ARG A 2 -58.79 -38.24 -13.44
C ARG A 2 -57.68 -37.53 -14.24
N ARG A 3 -57.49 -36.23 -14.05
CA ARG A 3 -56.35 -35.50 -14.59
C ARG A 3 -55.17 -35.65 -13.62
N LEU A 4 -54.09 -36.22 -14.13
CA LEU A 4 -52.76 -36.24 -13.49
C LEU A 4 -52.12 -34.85 -13.68
N ILE A 5 -51.76 -34.18 -12.63
CA ILE A 5 -50.94 -32.96 -12.63
C ILE A 5 -49.49 -33.40 -12.31
N THR A 6 -48.63 -33.29 -13.30
CA THR A 6 -47.18 -33.55 -13.15
C THR A 6 -46.52 -32.26 -12.69
N PHE A 7 -45.97 -32.28 -11.48
CA PHE A 7 -45.10 -31.19 -10.98
C PHE A 7 -43.67 -31.42 -11.52
N VAL A 8 -43.23 -30.58 -12.40
CA VAL A 8 -41.80 -30.50 -12.80
C VAL A 8 -41.11 -29.52 -11.86
N GLY A 9 -40.39 -30.09 -10.90
CA GLY A 9 -39.51 -29.32 -10.04
C GLY A 9 -38.23 -28.93 -10.77
N THR A 10 -38.06 -27.65 -11.09
CA THR A 10 -36.79 -27.10 -11.63
C THR A 10 -35.81 -26.99 -10.46
N ILE A 11 -34.83 -27.86 -10.39
CA ILE A 11 -33.68 -27.72 -9.49
C ILE A 11 -32.79 -26.66 -10.13
N LEU A 12 -32.79 -25.46 -9.58
CA LEU A 12 -31.76 -24.46 -9.85
C LEU A 12 -30.47 -24.91 -9.13
N LEU A 13 -29.57 -25.57 -9.86
CA LEU A 13 -28.19 -25.68 -9.45
C LEU A 13 -27.57 -24.27 -9.50
N PHE A 14 -27.34 -23.68 -8.35
CA PHE A 14 -26.42 -22.56 -8.22
C PHE A 14 -25.00 -23.10 -8.47
N CYS A 15 -24.51 -22.99 -9.70
CA CYS A 15 -23.08 -23.07 -9.97
C CYS A 15 -22.43 -21.81 -9.38
N LEU A 16 -21.96 -21.91 -8.13
CA LEU A 16 -20.95 -20.98 -7.64
C LEU A 16 -19.73 -21.15 -8.57
N PRO A 17 -19.13 -20.08 -9.09
CA PRO A 17 -17.91 -20.23 -9.86
C PRO A 17 -16.85 -20.83 -8.93
N LEU A 18 -16.39 -22.05 -9.22
CA LEU A 18 -15.16 -22.59 -8.65
C LEU A 18 -14.03 -21.67 -9.18
N THR A 19 -13.62 -20.69 -8.40
CA THR A 19 -12.36 -20.02 -8.67
C THR A 19 -11.28 -21.09 -8.56
N ALA A 20 -10.59 -21.35 -9.67
CA ALA A 20 -9.52 -22.33 -9.73
C ALA A 20 -8.45 -21.96 -8.69
N GLN A 21 -8.06 -22.94 -7.84
CA GLN A 21 -6.96 -22.74 -6.91
C GLN A 21 -5.66 -22.59 -7.69
N ILE A 22 -4.92 -21.51 -7.39
CA ILE A 22 -3.63 -21.25 -8.02
C ILE A 22 -2.58 -22.13 -7.34
N THR A 23 -1.78 -22.86 -8.12
CA THR A 23 -0.66 -23.68 -7.65
C THR A 23 0.69 -23.17 -8.14
N ASP A 24 0.71 -22.06 -8.82
CA ASP A 24 1.87 -21.47 -9.46
C ASP A 24 2.81 -20.79 -8.45
N LEU A 25 4.09 -21.08 -8.50
CA LEU A 25 5.14 -20.43 -7.72
C LEU A 25 5.34 -18.94 -8.11
N SER A 26 4.86 -18.53 -9.28
CA SER A 26 4.91 -17.13 -9.73
C SER A 26 3.84 -16.25 -9.10
N PHE A 27 2.93 -16.83 -8.31
CA PHE A 27 1.82 -16.08 -7.70
C PHE A 27 2.30 -14.96 -6.76
N ARG A 28 3.42 -15.20 -6.05
CA ARG A 28 4.09 -14.20 -5.18
C ARG A 28 5.60 -14.37 -5.23
N ASP A 29 6.33 -13.29 -4.94
CA ASP A 29 7.77 -13.36 -4.69
C ASP A 29 7.99 -13.63 -3.19
N PHE A 30 8.78 -14.65 -2.87
CA PHE A 30 8.96 -15.06 -1.48
C PHE A 30 10.32 -15.69 -1.22
N ALA A 31 10.79 -15.57 0.02
CA ALA A 31 11.83 -16.43 0.58
C ALA A 31 11.18 -17.62 1.29
N TYR A 32 11.77 -18.78 1.16
CA TYR A 32 11.26 -20.05 1.69
C TYR A 32 12.33 -20.71 2.56
N VAL A 33 11.92 -21.14 3.72
CA VAL A 33 12.76 -21.97 4.60
C VAL A 33 11.97 -23.12 5.20
N GLY A 34 12.70 -24.19 5.53
CA GLY A 34 12.13 -25.33 6.19
C GLY A 34 13.12 -26.03 7.09
N GLU A 35 12.57 -26.69 8.10
CA GLU A 35 13.33 -27.45 9.07
C GLU A 35 13.18 -28.95 8.82
N TRP A 36 14.24 -29.69 9.17
CA TRP A 36 14.29 -31.15 9.26
C TRP A 36 13.98 -31.89 7.96
N ASP A 37 14.54 -31.45 6.83
CA ASP A 37 14.45 -32.23 5.60
C ASP A 37 15.41 -33.45 5.65
N THR A 38 14.98 -34.49 6.29
CA THR A 38 15.73 -35.75 6.44
C THR A 38 15.82 -36.59 5.14
N ARG A 39 15.29 -36.08 4.01
CA ARG A 39 15.57 -36.60 2.67
C ARG A 39 16.93 -36.14 2.15
N HIS A 40 17.37 -34.96 2.62
CA HIS A 40 18.63 -34.31 2.31
C HIS A 40 19.48 -34.12 3.57
N PRO A 41 20.00 -35.20 4.19
CA PRO A 41 20.64 -35.14 5.51
C PRO A 41 21.98 -34.41 5.51
N ASP A 42 22.56 -34.14 4.35
CA ASP A 42 23.82 -33.43 4.17
C ASP A 42 23.68 -31.90 4.14
N LYS A 43 22.50 -31.40 3.81
CA LYS A 43 22.26 -29.95 3.73
C LYS A 43 20.85 -29.56 4.08
N GLN A 44 20.70 -28.31 4.56
CA GLN A 44 19.44 -27.59 4.65
C GLN A 44 19.51 -26.33 3.79
N SER A 45 18.42 -25.98 3.14
CA SER A 45 18.42 -24.90 2.13
C SER A 45 17.37 -23.82 2.41
N LEU A 46 17.78 -22.59 2.13
CA LEU A 46 16.95 -21.42 2.03
C LEU A 46 16.81 -21.08 0.54
N TYR A 47 15.59 -20.80 0.10
CA TYR A 47 15.32 -20.47 -1.29
C TYR A 47 14.72 -19.07 -1.41
N LEU A 48 15.08 -18.38 -2.50
CA LEU A 48 14.46 -17.11 -2.88
C LEU A 48 13.79 -17.28 -4.25
N PHE A 49 12.51 -16.98 -4.31
CA PHE A 49 11.72 -17.02 -5.53
C PHE A 49 11.36 -15.62 -6.00
N ARG A 50 11.57 -15.39 -7.30
CA ARG A 50 11.14 -14.18 -8.02
C ARG A 50 10.55 -14.59 -9.36
N ASP A 51 9.32 -14.12 -9.64
CA ASP A 51 8.63 -14.47 -10.90
C ASP A 51 8.49 -15.99 -11.12
N GLY A 52 8.28 -16.74 -10.04
CA GLY A 52 8.20 -18.19 -10.08
C GLY A 52 9.52 -18.92 -10.34
N ARG A 53 10.62 -18.18 -10.42
CA ARG A 53 11.97 -18.73 -10.63
C ARG A 53 12.76 -18.70 -9.34
N GLN A 54 13.41 -19.79 -9.03
CA GLN A 54 14.39 -19.81 -7.97
C GLN A 54 15.60 -18.95 -8.38
N VAL A 55 15.79 -17.84 -7.68
CA VAL A 55 16.89 -16.89 -7.97
C VAL A 55 18.07 -17.03 -7.01
N LEU A 56 17.84 -17.68 -5.86
CA LEU A 56 18.88 -18.02 -4.89
C LEU A 56 18.57 -19.36 -4.23
N GLU A 57 19.60 -20.17 -4.03
CA GLU A 57 19.64 -21.27 -3.05
C GLU A 57 20.86 -21.04 -2.17
N TYR A 58 20.64 -20.93 -0.87
CA TYR A 58 21.70 -20.87 0.13
C TYR A 58 21.57 -22.08 1.04
N SER A 59 22.64 -22.87 1.14
CA SER A 59 22.61 -24.14 1.89
C SER A 59 23.67 -24.13 2.98
N ILE A 60 23.30 -24.75 4.11
CA ILE A 60 24.21 -25.04 5.23
C ILE A 60 24.15 -26.54 5.54
N PRO A 61 25.20 -27.13 6.12
CA PRO A 61 25.15 -28.52 6.60
C PRO A 61 24.03 -28.72 7.62
N MET A 62 23.41 -29.90 7.64
CA MET A 62 22.41 -30.23 8.68
C MET A 62 22.99 -30.26 10.10
N HIS A 63 24.30 -30.48 10.21
CA HIS A 63 25.00 -30.43 11.49
C HIS A 63 26.18 -29.46 11.41
N ASP A 64 26.36 -28.69 12.45
CA ASP A 64 27.53 -27.83 12.59
C ASP A 64 28.79 -28.63 12.98
N GLU A 65 29.91 -27.95 13.10
CA GLU A 65 31.21 -28.56 13.48
C GLU A 65 31.23 -29.21 14.88
N PHE A 66 30.23 -28.92 15.70
CA PHE A 66 30.03 -29.51 17.03
C PHE A 66 28.97 -30.62 17.02
N GLY A 67 28.45 -30.98 15.84
CA GLY A 67 27.37 -31.98 15.69
C GLY A 67 25.99 -31.52 16.10
N ARG A 68 25.78 -30.22 16.30
CA ARG A 68 24.46 -29.65 16.59
C ARG A 68 23.65 -29.49 15.30
N ILE A 69 22.35 -29.72 15.41
CA ILE A 69 21.42 -29.59 14.28
C ILE A 69 21.37 -28.14 13.81
N GLN A 70 21.38 -27.97 12.51
CA GLN A 70 21.15 -26.73 11.80
C GLN A 70 19.95 -26.92 10.89
N GLU A 71 18.92 -26.17 11.13
CA GLU A 71 17.69 -26.18 10.30
C GLU A 71 17.14 -24.75 10.23
N PHE A 72 16.67 -24.36 9.06
CA PHE A 72 16.17 -23.00 8.87
C PHE A 72 14.76 -22.84 9.44
N ASP A 73 14.62 -21.96 10.42
CA ASP A 73 13.34 -21.66 11.08
C ASP A 73 12.74 -20.34 10.69
N ASP A 74 13.59 -19.33 10.39
CA ASP A 74 13.13 -17.97 10.12
C ASP A 74 13.97 -17.33 9.02
N VAL A 75 13.35 -16.46 8.22
CA VAL A 75 13.98 -15.72 7.14
C VAL A 75 13.34 -14.35 6.96
N ARG A 76 14.15 -13.35 6.60
CA ARG A 76 13.67 -12.01 6.25
C ARG A 76 14.54 -11.40 5.17
N VAL A 77 13.93 -11.01 4.06
CA VAL A 77 14.61 -10.26 3.00
C VAL A 77 14.66 -8.79 3.40
N LEU A 78 15.87 -8.25 3.52
CA LEU A 78 16.09 -6.87 3.93
C LEU A 78 15.92 -5.90 2.75
N PRO A 79 15.70 -4.64 3.05
CA PRO A 79 15.59 -3.58 2.06
C PRO A 79 16.78 -3.41 1.11
N ASP A 80 17.97 -3.70 1.50
CA ASP A 80 19.19 -3.64 0.65
C ASP A 80 19.40 -4.90 -0.19
N GLY A 81 18.51 -5.89 -0.06
CA GLY A 81 18.58 -7.18 -0.74
C GLY A 81 19.30 -8.27 0.06
N ASN A 82 19.88 -7.92 1.20
CA ASN A 82 20.44 -8.91 2.11
C ASN A 82 19.32 -9.78 2.72
N ILE A 83 19.66 -10.94 3.23
CA ILE A 83 18.71 -11.89 3.79
C ILE A 83 19.19 -12.26 5.20
N VAL A 84 18.36 -11.97 6.20
CA VAL A 84 18.54 -12.44 7.58
C VAL A 84 17.92 -13.81 7.72
N TYR A 85 18.59 -14.73 8.43
CA TYR A 85 18.05 -16.05 8.71
C TYR A 85 18.37 -16.52 10.14
N ALA A 86 17.56 -17.43 10.64
CA ALA A 86 17.83 -18.23 11.82
C ALA A 86 17.90 -19.70 11.43
N ALA A 87 18.93 -20.40 11.96
CA ALA A 87 19.15 -21.81 11.70
C ALA A 87 19.62 -22.52 12.98
N MET A 88 18.73 -22.63 13.95
CA MET A 88 18.86 -23.29 15.24
C MET A 88 20.20 -23.07 15.98
N SER A 89 21.34 -23.53 15.46
CA SER A 89 22.65 -23.34 16.09
C SER A 89 23.39 -22.09 15.61
N GLN A 90 22.88 -21.39 14.60
CA GLN A 90 23.47 -20.16 14.07
C GLN A 90 22.42 -19.21 13.50
N LEU A 91 22.79 -17.94 13.43
CA LEU A 91 22.06 -16.87 12.79
C LEU A 91 22.97 -16.21 11.75
N GLY A 92 22.43 -15.61 10.74
CA GLY A 92 23.25 -14.93 9.75
C GLY A 92 22.54 -13.90 8.90
N ILE A 93 23.38 -13.14 8.21
CA ILE A 93 22.98 -12.28 7.10
C ILE A 93 23.81 -12.71 5.90
N ILE A 94 23.15 -12.96 4.78
CA ILE A 94 23.77 -13.19 3.49
C ILE A 94 23.39 -12.07 2.53
N ASP A 95 24.24 -11.79 1.56
CA ASP A 95 23.92 -10.87 0.46
C ASP A 95 23.05 -11.55 -0.61
N GLY A 96 22.62 -10.78 -1.61
CA GLY A 96 21.79 -11.29 -2.71
C GLY A 96 22.46 -12.36 -3.59
N ASP A 97 23.78 -12.54 -3.47
CA ASP A 97 24.57 -13.60 -4.12
C ASP A 97 24.79 -14.81 -3.21
N GLY A 98 24.27 -14.79 -1.97
CA GLY A 98 24.44 -15.87 -1.00
C GLY A 98 25.78 -15.85 -0.24
N ARG A 99 26.51 -14.74 -0.26
CA ARG A 99 27.74 -14.63 0.52
C ARG A 99 27.43 -14.21 1.95
N GLN A 100 28.09 -14.85 2.92
CA GLN A 100 27.94 -14.51 4.34
C GLN A 100 28.44 -13.10 4.62
N VAL A 101 27.56 -12.23 5.09
CA VAL A 101 27.85 -10.84 5.51
C VAL A 101 28.09 -10.76 7.01
N TRP A 102 27.28 -11.47 7.78
CA TRP A 102 27.36 -11.54 9.23
C TRP A 102 26.93 -12.92 9.73
N LYS A 103 27.52 -13.39 10.82
CA LYS A 103 27.20 -14.68 11.43
C LYS A 103 27.30 -14.60 12.95
N TYR A 104 26.30 -15.14 13.63
CA TYR A 104 26.31 -15.38 15.07
C TYR A 104 26.16 -16.87 15.33
N VAL A 105 27.05 -17.46 16.12
CA VAL A 105 26.97 -18.87 16.53
C VAL A 105 26.38 -18.93 17.94
N CYS A 106 25.27 -19.65 18.11
CA CYS A 106 24.62 -19.79 19.38
C CYS A 106 25.57 -20.48 20.38
N PRO A 107 25.74 -19.97 21.60
CA PRO A 107 26.52 -20.61 22.67
C PRO A 107 26.05 -22.06 22.88
N GLN A 108 26.95 -22.93 23.34
CA GLN A 108 26.60 -24.32 23.63
C GLN A 108 25.49 -24.41 24.68
N GLY A 109 24.50 -25.25 24.46
CA GLY A 109 23.30 -25.36 25.30
C GLY A 109 22.22 -24.31 25.03
N THR A 110 22.41 -23.49 23.99
CA THR A 110 21.40 -22.55 23.49
C THR A 110 21.06 -22.83 22.03
N GLU A 111 19.89 -22.37 21.60
CA GLU A 111 19.42 -22.46 20.22
C GLU A 111 18.56 -21.25 19.85
N SER A 112 18.40 -20.98 18.58
CA SER A 112 17.62 -19.85 18.09
C SER A 112 16.74 -20.25 16.90
N HIS A 113 15.47 -19.91 16.97
CA HIS A 113 14.47 -20.19 15.95
C HIS A 113 13.89 -18.91 15.31
N SER A 114 14.42 -17.74 15.63
CA SER A 114 13.92 -16.48 15.13
C SER A 114 15.01 -15.43 15.10
N CYS A 115 15.19 -14.79 13.94
CA CYS A 115 16.07 -13.63 13.77
C CYS A 115 15.43 -12.63 12.82
N GLN A 116 15.28 -11.39 13.28
CA GLN A 116 14.56 -10.35 12.55
C GLN A 116 15.32 -9.02 12.61
N PRO A 117 15.15 -8.12 11.65
CA PRO A 117 15.72 -6.78 11.70
C PRO A 117 15.14 -5.96 12.86
N TYR A 118 15.99 -5.24 13.57
CA TYR A 118 15.58 -4.32 14.65
C TYR A 118 15.70 -2.85 14.25
N GLY A 119 16.62 -2.53 13.38
CA GLY A 119 16.92 -1.20 12.87
C GLY A 119 18.11 -1.24 11.91
N PRO A 120 18.63 -0.09 11.48
CA PRO A 120 19.86 -0.06 10.70
C PRO A 120 21.01 -0.77 11.43
N ASP A 121 21.68 -1.68 10.74
CA ASP A 121 22.81 -2.46 11.29
C ASP A 121 22.49 -3.25 12.59
N MET A 122 21.19 -3.54 12.85
CA MET A 122 20.78 -4.26 14.06
C MET A 122 19.77 -5.36 13.76
N VAL A 123 19.91 -6.47 14.47
CA VAL A 123 18.94 -7.56 14.51
C VAL A 123 18.47 -7.83 15.92
N TYR A 124 17.30 -8.44 16.07
CA TYR A 124 16.93 -9.12 17.30
C TYR A 124 16.63 -10.57 17.01
N PHE A 125 16.92 -11.44 17.98
CA PHE A 125 16.69 -12.85 17.85
C PHE A 125 16.28 -13.50 19.17
N ALA A 126 15.55 -14.60 19.05
CA ALA A 126 15.27 -15.48 20.17
C ALA A 126 16.55 -16.27 20.51
N LEU A 127 16.86 -16.42 21.78
CA LEU A 127 17.91 -17.30 22.26
C LEU A 127 17.34 -18.16 23.38
N ASN A 128 16.92 -19.36 23.02
CA ASN A 128 16.46 -20.36 23.96
C ASN A 128 17.64 -20.86 24.81
N GLY A 129 17.44 -21.00 26.08
CA GLY A 129 18.50 -21.37 27.03
C GLY A 129 18.05 -21.16 28.49
N VAL A 130 18.99 -21.10 29.43
CA VAL A 130 18.69 -20.85 30.83
C VAL A 130 19.45 -19.62 31.28
N PRO A 131 18.76 -18.46 31.38
CA PRO A 131 17.38 -18.17 31.01
C PRO A 131 17.20 -18.05 29.48
N GLY A 132 15.97 -18.24 28.99
CA GLY A 132 15.59 -17.88 27.62
C GLY A 132 15.57 -16.35 27.45
N LYS A 133 16.01 -15.85 26.28
CA LYS A 133 16.20 -14.41 26.07
C LYS A 133 15.77 -13.97 24.68
N ILE A 134 15.43 -12.69 24.55
CA ILE A 134 15.49 -11.95 23.30
C ILE A 134 16.77 -11.13 23.33
N VAL A 135 17.59 -11.25 22.31
CA VAL A 135 18.88 -10.56 22.18
C VAL A 135 18.77 -9.53 21.07
N ILE A 136 19.20 -8.30 21.35
CA ILE A 136 19.36 -7.23 20.36
C ILE A 136 20.85 -7.07 20.11
N TRP A 137 21.26 -7.21 18.82
CA TRP A 137 22.67 -7.25 18.42
C TRP A 137 22.95 -6.22 17.33
N ASN A 138 24.07 -5.50 17.47
CA ASN A 138 24.58 -4.65 16.41
C ASN A 138 25.48 -5.50 15.48
N THR A 139 25.05 -5.72 14.24
CA THR A 139 25.73 -6.57 13.27
C THR A 139 26.96 -5.92 12.65
N ARG A 140 27.01 -4.58 12.62
CA ARG A 140 28.17 -3.83 12.12
C ARG A 140 29.31 -3.77 13.11
N GLU A 141 28.97 -3.52 14.37
CA GLU A 141 29.95 -3.44 15.48
C GLU A 141 30.23 -4.81 16.11
N ASP A 142 29.47 -5.81 15.69
CA ASP A 142 29.49 -7.19 16.18
C ASP A 142 29.44 -7.28 17.71
N ARG A 143 28.47 -6.58 18.33
CA ARG A 143 28.34 -6.52 19.78
C ARG A 143 26.89 -6.58 20.26
N LEU A 144 26.77 -7.08 21.49
CA LEU A 144 25.51 -7.05 22.23
C LEU A 144 25.06 -5.61 22.51
N VAL A 145 23.79 -5.32 22.18
CA VAL A 145 23.13 -4.05 22.54
C VAL A 145 22.27 -4.25 23.80
N ARG A 146 21.46 -5.29 23.83
CA ARG A 146 20.53 -5.56 24.92
C ARG A 146 20.12 -7.03 24.99
N GLU A 147 19.86 -7.50 26.20
CA GLU A 147 19.16 -8.76 26.45
C GLU A 147 17.85 -8.49 27.18
N ILE A 148 16.81 -9.23 26.84
CA ILE A 148 15.50 -9.20 27.50
C ILE A 148 15.19 -10.63 27.91
N VAL A 149 15.07 -10.88 29.21
CA VAL A 149 14.75 -12.22 29.73
C VAL A 149 13.29 -12.53 29.44
N VAL A 150 13.04 -13.66 28.78
CA VAL A 150 11.68 -14.18 28.55
C VAL A 150 11.28 -15.03 29.75
N PRO A 151 10.09 -14.83 30.31
CA PRO A 151 9.67 -15.53 31.56
C PRO A 151 9.26 -16.98 31.27
N THR A 152 10.23 -17.85 30.97
CA THR A 152 10.04 -19.27 30.74
C THR A 152 10.30 -20.07 32.00
N GLU A 153 9.61 -21.21 32.19
CA GLU A 153 9.81 -22.11 33.32
C GLU A 153 11.04 -23.03 33.19
N GLY A 154 11.83 -22.91 32.13
CA GLY A 154 13.14 -23.53 32.00
C GLY A 154 13.20 -25.05 31.89
N LYS A 155 12.12 -25.72 31.46
CA LYS A 155 12.06 -27.18 31.45
C LYS A 155 12.91 -27.84 30.36
N SER A 156 13.01 -27.24 29.18
CA SER A 156 13.78 -27.71 28.02
C SER A 156 14.08 -26.54 27.11
N THR A 157 15.31 -26.42 26.64
CA THR A 157 15.72 -25.38 25.71
C THR A 157 14.85 -25.41 24.44
N HIS A 158 14.73 -26.56 23.80
CA HIS A 158 14.00 -26.72 22.55
C HIS A 158 12.50 -26.42 22.66
N GLY A 159 11.90 -26.58 23.79
CA GLY A 159 10.46 -26.37 24.00
C GLY A 159 10.07 -25.03 24.59
N GLN A 160 10.96 -24.06 24.67
CA GLN A 160 10.63 -22.76 25.26
C GLN A 160 9.77 -21.91 24.34
N PHE A 161 10.33 -21.39 23.28
CA PHE A 161 9.61 -20.58 22.26
C PHE A 161 10.30 -20.70 20.91
N ARG A 162 9.54 -20.38 19.84
CA ARG A 162 10.05 -20.44 18.47
C ARG A 162 10.21 -19.02 17.92
N HIS A 163 9.17 -18.50 17.31
CA HIS A 163 9.21 -17.19 16.73
C HIS A 163 8.91 -16.11 17.75
N VAL A 164 9.75 -15.08 17.77
CA VAL A 164 9.52 -13.83 18.50
C VAL A 164 9.25 -12.74 17.46
N ARG A 165 8.18 -11.98 17.66
CA ARG A 165 7.83 -10.87 16.78
C ARG A 165 7.73 -9.56 17.55
N ARG A 166 8.36 -8.52 17.01
CA ARG A 166 8.27 -7.18 17.60
C ARG A 166 7.00 -6.52 17.10
N THR A 167 6.25 -5.95 18.03
CA THR A 167 5.00 -5.24 17.72
C THR A 167 5.25 -3.80 17.26
N ALA A 168 4.25 -3.17 16.72
CA ALA A 168 4.32 -1.75 16.34
C ALA A 168 4.57 -0.82 17.54
N GLU A 169 4.12 -1.23 18.73
CA GLU A 169 4.31 -0.52 19.99
C GLU A 169 5.73 -0.72 20.58
N GLY A 170 6.54 -1.58 19.97
CA GLY A 170 7.90 -1.88 20.41
C GLY A 170 8.01 -2.97 21.46
N THR A 171 6.90 -3.63 21.82
CA THR A 171 6.84 -4.82 22.64
C THR A 171 7.19 -6.07 21.82
N PHE A 172 7.22 -7.24 22.44
CA PHE A 172 7.48 -8.52 21.77
C PHE A 172 6.38 -9.51 22.09
N VAL A 173 5.96 -10.29 21.08
CA VAL A 173 5.00 -11.38 21.24
C VAL A 173 5.64 -12.70 20.89
N THR A 174 5.30 -13.74 21.64
CA THR A 174 5.75 -15.12 21.42
C THR A 174 4.83 -16.15 22.09
N GLY A 175 4.86 -17.37 21.59
CA GLY A 175 4.24 -18.51 22.25
C GLY A 175 5.22 -19.19 23.19
N LEU A 176 4.88 -19.32 24.47
CA LEU A 176 5.60 -20.14 25.44
C LEU A 176 5.06 -21.57 25.37
N ILE A 177 5.80 -22.43 24.67
CA ILE A 177 5.32 -23.75 24.23
C ILE A 177 5.05 -24.68 25.41
N HIS A 178 5.96 -24.77 26.37
CA HIS A 178 5.80 -25.64 27.53
C HIS A 178 4.72 -25.17 28.50
N GLU A 179 4.54 -23.85 28.58
CA GLU A 179 3.56 -23.21 29.45
C GLU A 179 2.15 -23.17 28.82
N ASN A 180 2.03 -23.54 27.52
CA ASN A 180 0.79 -23.47 26.74
C ASN A 180 0.14 -22.08 26.81
N LYS A 181 0.90 -21.04 26.54
CA LYS A 181 0.38 -19.67 26.52
C LYS A 181 1.10 -18.78 25.51
N VAL A 182 0.41 -17.79 25.03
CA VAL A 182 0.98 -16.67 24.28
C VAL A 182 1.22 -15.53 25.26
N VAL A 183 2.33 -14.82 25.12
CA VAL A 183 2.64 -13.65 25.92
C VAL A 183 3.05 -12.47 25.05
N GLU A 184 2.66 -11.27 25.48
CA GLU A 184 3.24 -10.01 25.05
C GLU A 184 4.07 -9.45 26.21
N ILE A 185 5.33 -9.13 25.93
CA ILE A 185 6.28 -8.62 26.93
C ILE A 185 6.85 -7.26 26.49
N ASP A 186 7.15 -6.42 27.46
CA ASP A 186 7.85 -5.16 27.22
C ASP A 186 9.36 -5.37 27.05
N THR A 187 10.09 -4.29 26.79
CA THR A 187 11.54 -4.31 26.64
C THR A 187 12.30 -4.59 27.95
N ASN A 188 11.63 -4.75 29.06
CA ASN A 188 12.19 -5.17 30.35
C ASN A 188 11.87 -6.63 30.69
N GLY A 189 11.11 -7.34 29.82
CA GLY A 189 10.67 -8.71 30.05
C GLY A 189 9.41 -8.81 30.93
N VAL A 190 8.72 -7.71 31.19
CA VAL A 190 7.46 -7.70 31.94
C VAL A 190 6.33 -8.18 31.03
N VAL A 191 5.55 -9.16 31.47
CA VAL A 191 4.37 -9.63 30.75
C VAL A 191 3.27 -8.57 30.83
N LEU A 192 2.89 -8.06 29.69
CA LEU A 192 1.82 -7.06 29.54
C LEU A 192 0.48 -7.73 29.27
N LYS A 193 0.50 -8.85 28.53
CA LYS A 193 -0.71 -9.59 28.14
C LYS A 193 -0.41 -11.08 28.05
N GLU A 194 -1.42 -11.91 28.30
CA GLU A 194 -1.31 -13.35 28.23
C GLU A 194 -2.59 -13.96 27.65
N ILE A 195 -2.44 -14.97 26.75
CA ILE A 195 -3.53 -15.82 26.26
C ILE A 195 -3.24 -17.24 26.75
N PRO A 196 -3.91 -17.71 27.80
CA PRO A 196 -3.66 -19.02 28.38
C PRO A 196 -4.30 -20.15 27.54
N GLY A 197 -3.76 -21.36 27.69
CA GLY A 197 -4.31 -22.57 27.06
C GLY A 197 -4.03 -22.65 25.54
N VAL A 198 -3.11 -21.86 25.04
CA VAL A 198 -2.75 -21.80 23.61
C VAL A 198 -1.30 -22.21 23.43
N LYS A 199 -1.06 -23.30 22.75
CA LYS A 199 0.28 -23.74 22.36
C LYS A 199 0.58 -23.19 20.97
N ALA A 200 1.48 -22.24 20.88
CA ALA A 200 1.77 -21.51 19.66
C ALA A 200 3.24 -21.65 19.25
N TRP A 201 3.47 -21.88 17.96
CA TRP A 201 4.77 -21.80 17.33
C TRP A 201 5.06 -20.40 16.84
N HIS A 202 4.05 -19.72 16.37
CA HIS A 202 4.14 -18.37 15.83
C HIS A 202 2.98 -17.50 16.33
N VAL A 203 3.28 -16.24 16.62
CA VAL A 203 2.29 -15.24 17.00
C VAL A 203 2.66 -13.91 16.34
N ASP A 204 1.71 -13.30 15.65
CA ASP A 204 1.78 -11.92 15.21
C ASP A 204 0.74 -11.09 15.94
N LYS A 205 1.10 -9.88 16.38
CA LYS A 205 0.12 -8.89 16.84
C LYS A 205 -0.41 -8.15 15.62
N LEU A 206 -1.71 -8.22 15.44
CA LEU A 206 -2.40 -7.59 14.33
C LEU A 206 -2.59 -6.09 14.56
N GLY A 207 -2.80 -5.36 13.49
CA GLY A 207 -3.01 -3.94 13.54
C GLY A 207 -4.24 -3.47 14.33
N ASN A 208 -5.26 -4.33 14.49
CA ASN A 208 -6.43 -4.08 15.33
C ASN A 208 -6.17 -4.35 16.83
N GLY A 209 -4.92 -4.63 17.21
CA GLY A 209 -4.52 -4.98 18.57
C GLY A 209 -4.79 -6.43 18.96
N GLY A 210 -5.33 -7.25 18.06
CA GLY A 210 -5.54 -8.67 18.22
C GLY A 210 -4.28 -9.49 17.94
N TYR A 211 -4.40 -10.82 17.99
CA TYR A 211 -3.28 -11.74 17.84
C TYR A 211 -3.62 -12.84 16.85
N LEU A 212 -2.76 -13.05 15.84
CA LEU A 212 -2.84 -14.20 14.95
C LEU A 212 -1.85 -15.26 15.44
N VAL A 213 -2.35 -16.45 15.67
CA VAL A 213 -1.61 -17.54 16.31
C VAL A 213 -1.62 -18.77 15.42
N ALA A 214 -0.44 -19.28 15.07
CA ALA A 214 -0.31 -20.60 14.45
C ALA A 214 -0.08 -21.64 15.56
N GLY A 215 -0.93 -22.66 15.58
CA GLY A 215 -0.95 -23.67 16.61
C GLY A 215 -0.03 -24.86 16.32
N ASP A 216 0.10 -25.69 17.33
CA ASP A 216 0.95 -26.87 17.38
C ASP A 216 0.50 -28.02 16.44
N ASN A 217 0.92 -29.23 16.72
CA ASN A 217 0.55 -30.46 16.04
C ASN A 217 -0.97 -30.73 15.91
N ARG A 218 -1.84 -29.83 16.40
CA ARG A 218 -3.29 -29.92 16.26
C ARG A 218 -3.80 -29.29 14.98
N GLY A 219 -2.93 -28.57 14.24
CA GLY A 219 -3.27 -28.04 12.92
C GLY A 219 -4.36 -26.96 12.97
N TYR A 220 -4.19 -25.90 13.77
CA TYR A 220 -5.08 -24.73 13.76
C TYR A 220 -4.34 -23.42 13.57
N VAL A 221 -5.04 -22.45 13.01
CA VAL A 221 -4.68 -21.02 13.08
C VAL A 221 -5.85 -20.29 13.72
N ARG A 222 -5.56 -19.44 14.68
CA ARG A 222 -6.54 -18.70 15.47
C ARG A 222 -6.25 -17.20 15.46
N GLU A 223 -7.31 -16.43 15.39
CA GLU A 223 -7.26 -14.99 15.63
C GLU A 223 -8.01 -14.65 16.91
N TYR A 224 -7.35 -13.90 17.77
CA TYR A 224 -7.91 -13.35 19.00
C TYR A 224 -8.05 -11.84 18.86
N ASP A 225 -9.10 -11.26 19.41
CA ASP A 225 -9.25 -9.80 19.49
C ASP A 225 -8.31 -9.18 20.54
N SER A 226 -8.36 -7.87 20.65
CA SER A 226 -7.55 -7.12 21.65
C SER A 226 -7.85 -7.50 23.10
N ASP A 227 -9.02 -8.09 23.39
CA ASP A 227 -9.41 -8.61 24.69
C ASP A 227 -9.07 -10.09 24.87
N CYS A 228 -8.30 -10.67 23.93
CA CYS A 228 -7.91 -12.10 23.91
C CYS A 228 -9.09 -13.07 23.75
N ARG A 229 -10.19 -12.64 23.12
CA ARG A 229 -11.31 -13.53 22.78
C ARG A 229 -11.09 -14.10 21.38
N LEU A 230 -11.36 -15.40 21.19
CA LEU A 230 -11.27 -16.05 19.90
C LEU A 230 -12.35 -15.48 18.96
N VAL A 231 -11.93 -14.95 17.81
CA VAL A 231 -12.83 -14.33 16.81
C VAL A 231 -12.80 -15.04 15.45
N TRP A 232 -11.74 -15.78 15.15
CA TRP A 232 -11.62 -16.56 13.94
C TRP A 232 -10.70 -17.76 14.18
N GLU A 233 -11.05 -18.90 13.55
CA GLU A 233 -10.24 -20.11 13.65
C GLU A 233 -10.29 -20.86 12.32
N LEU A 234 -9.14 -21.37 11.85
CA LEU A 234 -9.05 -22.30 10.73
C LEU A 234 -8.57 -23.66 11.25
N THR A 235 -9.26 -24.72 10.83
CA THR A 235 -8.97 -26.09 11.21
C THR A 235 -8.97 -27.01 9.98
N GLN A 236 -8.75 -28.32 10.19
CA GLN A 236 -8.79 -29.33 9.13
C GLN A 236 -10.11 -29.35 8.35
N ASP A 237 -11.23 -28.99 8.98
CA ASP A 237 -12.56 -29.03 8.34
C ASP A 237 -12.76 -27.90 7.31
N ASP A 238 -11.90 -26.88 7.35
CA ASP A 238 -12.00 -25.70 6.48
C ASP A 238 -11.24 -25.87 5.15
N VAL A 239 -10.41 -26.90 4.99
CA VAL A 239 -9.56 -27.08 3.79
C VAL A 239 -9.63 -28.50 3.23
N PRO A 240 -9.54 -28.71 1.90
CA PRO A 240 -9.72 -30.02 1.26
C PRO A 240 -8.44 -30.84 1.19
N PHE A 241 -7.40 -30.53 1.94
CA PHE A 241 -6.13 -31.28 2.01
C PHE A 241 -5.68 -31.44 3.46
N ALA A 242 -4.78 -32.38 3.69
CA ALA A 242 -4.32 -32.68 5.06
C ALA A 242 -3.53 -31.53 5.67
N LEU A 243 -3.91 -31.14 6.87
CA LEU A 243 -3.12 -30.28 7.75
C LEU A 243 -2.29 -31.15 8.69
N TYR A 244 -1.04 -30.76 8.89
CA TYR A 244 -0.10 -31.47 9.75
C TYR A 244 0.28 -30.59 10.95
N ASN A 245 1.35 -29.81 10.82
CA ASN A 245 1.77 -28.88 11.84
C ASN A 245 1.82 -27.48 11.24
N LEU A 246 0.91 -26.60 11.64
CA LEU A 246 0.85 -25.23 11.15
C LEU A 246 1.87 -24.39 11.89
N GLN A 247 3.06 -24.27 11.31
CA GLN A 247 4.21 -23.62 11.95
C GLN A 247 4.01 -22.11 12.04
N THR A 248 3.56 -21.49 10.96
CA THR A 248 3.41 -20.03 10.92
C THR A 248 2.12 -19.63 10.19
N ALA A 249 1.63 -18.45 10.53
CA ALA A 249 0.55 -17.78 9.83
C ALA A 249 0.86 -16.29 9.71
N THR A 250 0.71 -15.73 8.53
CA THR A 250 0.93 -14.31 8.25
C THR A 250 -0.33 -13.71 7.64
N ARG A 251 -0.88 -12.66 8.29
CA ARG A 251 -2.00 -11.90 7.75
C ARG A 251 -1.48 -10.94 6.69
N LEU A 252 -2.02 -11.06 5.50
CA LEU A 252 -1.73 -10.17 4.40
C LEU A 252 -2.58 -8.89 4.46
N PRO A 253 -2.13 -7.79 3.84
CA PRO A 253 -2.88 -6.53 3.83
C PRO A 253 -4.30 -6.62 3.26
N ASN A 254 -4.53 -7.51 2.30
CA ASN A 254 -5.86 -7.77 1.72
C ASN A 254 -6.79 -8.59 2.64
N GLY A 255 -6.35 -8.91 3.87
CA GLY A 255 -7.08 -9.70 4.84
C GLY A 255 -6.91 -11.22 4.69
N ASP A 256 -6.30 -11.71 3.62
CA ASP A 256 -6.01 -13.12 3.44
C ASP A 256 -4.91 -13.58 4.42
N THR A 257 -4.83 -14.86 4.69
CA THR A 257 -3.84 -15.44 5.59
C THR A 257 -3.03 -16.50 4.87
N VAL A 258 -1.69 -16.36 4.85
CA VAL A 258 -0.79 -17.40 4.39
C VAL A 258 -0.35 -18.25 5.57
N ILE A 259 -0.41 -19.57 5.39
CA ILE A 259 -0.21 -20.56 6.43
C ILE A 259 0.78 -21.61 5.94
N THR A 260 1.81 -21.90 6.74
CA THR A 260 2.75 -22.97 6.47
C THR A 260 2.25 -24.28 7.10
N ASN A 261 2.46 -25.40 6.40
CA ASN A 261 1.99 -26.71 6.79
C ASN A 261 3.14 -27.73 6.81
N TRP A 262 3.86 -27.74 7.90
CA TRP A 262 5.07 -28.54 8.08
C TRP A 262 4.77 -30.03 8.27
N VAL A 263 5.38 -30.90 7.45
CA VAL A 263 5.09 -32.36 7.40
C VAL A 263 6.23 -33.22 7.89
N ALA A 264 7.41 -32.67 8.17
CA ALA A 264 8.62 -33.47 8.43
C ALA A 264 8.53 -34.42 9.64
N GLY A 265 7.67 -34.13 10.61
CA GLY A 265 7.39 -35.05 11.74
C GLY A 265 6.50 -36.25 11.39
N LYS A 266 6.11 -36.42 10.12
CA LYS A 266 5.24 -37.51 9.65
C LYS A 266 6.01 -38.53 8.79
N ASP A 267 5.37 -39.66 8.49
CA ASP A 267 5.92 -40.64 7.58
C ASP A 267 6.28 -40.02 6.23
N LYS A 268 7.49 -40.33 5.73
CA LYS A 268 8.01 -39.73 4.49
C LYS A 268 7.16 -40.04 3.25
N SER A 269 6.36 -41.12 3.27
CA SER A 269 5.42 -41.45 2.20
C SER A 269 4.31 -40.40 2.03
N LEU A 270 4.03 -39.59 3.05
CA LEU A 270 3.02 -38.55 3.03
C LEU A 270 3.54 -37.25 2.44
N TRP A 271 4.88 -37.05 2.37
CA TRP A 271 5.48 -35.77 1.99
C TRP A 271 5.14 -35.37 0.55
N PRO A 272 5.34 -36.20 -0.47
CA PRO A 272 5.14 -35.79 -1.87
C PRO A 272 3.72 -35.36 -2.22
N GLY A 273 2.74 -35.75 -1.42
CA GLY A 273 1.34 -35.34 -1.61
C GLY A 273 0.87 -34.19 -0.73
N SER A 274 1.74 -33.70 0.16
CA SER A 274 1.35 -32.65 1.10
C SER A 274 1.45 -31.25 0.49
N VAL A 275 0.53 -30.39 0.90
CA VAL A 275 0.60 -28.95 0.65
C VAL A 275 1.58 -28.36 1.66
N GLN A 276 2.62 -27.67 1.20
CA GLN A 276 3.66 -27.10 2.04
C GLN A 276 3.23 -25.78 2.65
N PHE A 277 2.50 -24.97 1.89
CA PHE A 277 1.86 -23.75 2.37
C PHE A 277 0.67 -23.37 1.49
N PHE A 278 -0.21 -22.53 2.03
CA PHE A 278 -1.42 -22.11 1.34
C PHE A 278 -1.91 -20.76 1.85
N GLU A 279 -2.69 -20.08 1.02
CA GLU A 279 -3.34 -18.78 1.32
C GLU A 279 -4.85 -18.98 1.35
N VAL A 280 -5.50 -18.42 2.36
CA VAL A 280 -6.96 -18.41 2.51
C VAL A 280 -7.50 -17.02 2.70
N THR A 281 -8.68 -16.77 2.17
CA THR A 281 -9.45 -15.56 2.43
C THR A 281 -10.00 -15.53 3.86
N PRO A 282 -10.51 -14.38 4.37
CA PRO A 282 -11.14 -14.31 5.69
C PRO A 282 -12.32 -15.30 5.86
N ASP A 283 -13.04 -15.61 4.76
CA ASP A 283 -14.10 -16.64 4.72
C ASP A 283 -13.56 -18.06 4.48
N LYS A 284 -12.25 -18.27 4.65
CA LYS A 284 -11.51 -19.53 4.63
C LYS A 284 -11.47 -20.24 3.27
N ARG A 285 -11.72 -19.53 2.18
CA ARG A 285 -11.58 -20.09 0.84
C ARG A 285 -10.11 -20.10 0.44
N VAL A 286 -9.59 -21.27 0.05
CA VAL A 286 -8.21 -21.42 -0.45
C VAL A 286 -8.08 -20.72 -1.80
N VAL A 287 -7.19 -19.74 -1.90
CA VAL A 287 -6.91 -18.98 -3.13
C VAL A 287 -5.57 -19.35 -3.76
N TRP A 288 -4.62 -19.77 -2.97
CA TRP A 288 -3.31 -20.23 -3.40
C TRP A 288 -2.83 -21.41 -2.55
N LYS A 289 -2.15 -22.35 -3.13
CA LYS A 289 -1.48 -23.44 -2.42
C LYS A 289 -0.27 -23.92 -3.21
N VAL A 290 0.74 -24.38 -2.51
CA VAL A 290 1.95 -24.94 -3.10
C VAL A 290 2.21 -26.34 -2.55
N SER A 291 2.49 -27.25 -3.49
CA SER A 291 2.98 -28.59 -3.25
C SER A 291 4.09 -28.86 -4.28
N SER A 292 5.34 -28.63 -3.87
CA SER A 292 6.51 -28.68 -4.76
C SER A 292 7.61 -29.55 -4.14
N TRP A 293 7.58 -30.84 -4.50
CA TRP A 293 8.38 -31.89 -3.89
C TRP A 293 9.37 -32.56 -4.85
N ASP A 294 9.49 -32.04 -6.08
CA ASP A 294 10.35 -32.62 -7.10
C ASP A 294 11.07 -31.54 -7.92
N ASN A 295 10.34 -30.72 -8.64
CA ASN A 295 10.92 -29.67 -9.48
C ASN A 295 10.18 -28.32 -9.36
N PRO A 296 10.67 -27.41 -8.49
CA PRO A 296 11.77 -27.59 -7.53
C PRO A 296 11.35 -28.44 -6.32
N ASP A 297 12.31 -29.14 -5.71
CA ASP A 297 12.12 -29.77 -4.41
C ASP A 297 12.43 -28.75 -3.30
N LEU A 298 11.39 -28.24 -2.67
CA LEU A 298 11.50 -27.21 -1.64
C LEU A 298 11.71 -27.78 -0.23
N GLY A 299 11.43 -29.07 -0.04
CA GLY A 299 11.41 -29.66 1.30
C GLY A 299 10.22 -29.21 2.16
N PRO A 300 10.21 -29.57 3.45
CA PRO A 300 9.20 -29.09 4.40
C PRO A 300 9.23 -27.59 4.57
N CYS A 301 8.09 -26.95 4.82
CA CYS A 301 7.96 -25.51 4.99
C CYS A 301 7.81 -25.13 6.46
N THR A 302 8.67 -24.28 6.97
CA THR A 302 8.58 -23.71 8.30
C THR A 302 8.09 -22.25 8.26
N TYR A 303 8.73 -21.42 7.43
CA TYR A 303 8.42 -20.02 7.34
C TYR A 303 8.53 -19.50 5.90
N LEU A 304 7.75 -18.46 5.62
CA LEU A 304 7.79 -17.71 4.37
C LEU A 304 7.96 -16.22 4.67
N ASP A 305 8.85 -15.57 3.97
CA ASP A 305 8.89 -14.12 3.92
C ASP A 305 8.50 -13.63 2.54
N PHE A 306 7.45 -12.81 2.48
CA PHE A 306 7.01 -12.15 1.26
C PHE A 306 7.71 -10.80 1.15
N TYR A 307 8.73 -10.72 0.33
CA TYR A 307 9.43 -9.47 0.07
C TYR A 307 8.81 -8.69 -1.10
N ASN A 308 7.91 -9.33 -1.83
CA ASN A 308 7.00 -8.69 -2.76
C ASN A 308 5.61 -9.32 -2.55
N LEU A 309 4.72 -8.59 -1.91
CA LEU A 309 3.37 -9.08 -1.62
C LEU A 309 2.44 -9.06 -2.82
N SER A 310 2.87 -8.53 -3.97
CA SER A 310 2.08 -8.52 -5.19
C SER A 310 2.07 -9.89 -5.85
N PRO A 311 0.96 -10.61 -5.88
CA PRO A 311 0.83 -11.75 -6.75
C PRO A 311 0.91 -11.28 -8.20
N ARG A 312 1.62 -12.01 -9.07
CA ARG A 312 1.74 -11.67 -10.48
C ARG A 312 0.63 -12.31 -11.30
N LEU A 313 0.15 -11.57 -12.29
CA LEU A 313 -0.74 -12.12 -13.28
C LEU A 313 0.02 -13.04 -14.25
N SER A 314 -0.69 -14.02 -14.83
CA SER A 314 -0.14 -14.95 -15.82
C SER A 314 0.47 -14.26 -17.07
N ASP A 315 0.13 -12.99 -17.30
CA ASP A 315 0.66 -12.15 -18.37
C ASP A 315 1.90 -11.33 -17.96
N GLY A 316 2.48 -11.58 -16.77
CA GLY A 316 3.70 -10.93 -16.28
C GLY A 316 3.52 -9.53 -15.71
N ARG A 317 2.29 -9.02 -15.62
CA ARG A 317 2.04 -7.72 -14.97
C ARG A 317 2.25 -7.84 -13.46
N PRO A 318 2.85 -6.84 -12.78
CA PRO A 318 2.86 -6.81 -11.34
C PRO A 318 1.42 -6.66 -10.85
N ARG A 319 1.01 -7.48 -9.90
CA ARG A 319 -0.22 -7.23 -9.14
C ARG A 319 0.08 -6.22 -8.05
N MET A 320 -0.85 -5.35 -7.78
CA MET A 320 -0.73 -4.43 -6.65
C MET A 320 -0.71 -5.21 -5.33
N THR A 321 0.06 -4.74 -4.40
CA THR A 321 0.47 -5.51 -3.21
C THR A 321 -0.67 -5.72 -2.22
N ASN A 322 -1.57 -4.75 -2.11
CA ASN A 322 -2.49 -4.64 -0.99
C ASN A 322 -3.96 -4.79 -1.41
N CYS A 323 -4.27 -4.64 -2.68
CA CYS A 323 -5.60 -4.90 -3.25
C CYS A 323 -5.63 -6.19 -4.05
N VAL A 324 -6.75 -6.89 -3.98
CA VAL A 324 -7.06 -8.01 -4.90
C VAL A 324 -7.86 -7.46 -6.07
N GLU A 325 -7.46 -7.81 -7.29
CA GLU A 325 -8.19 -7.41 -8.51
C GLU A 325 -9.67 -7.79 -8.45
N GLY A 326 -10.52 -6.84 -8.85
CA GLY A 326 -11.97 -7.03 -8.84
C GLY A 326 -12.58 -7.21 -7.45
N ARG A 327 -11.89 -6.79 -6.39
CA ARG A 327 -12.43 -6.74 -5.03
C ARG A 327 -12.35 -5.32 -4.48
N PRO A 328 -13.45 -4.56 -4.54
CA PRO A 328 -13.49 -3.21 -4.00
C PRO A 328 -13.35 -3.22 -2.47
N ILE A 329 -12.57 -2.27 -1.94
CA ILE A 329 -12.41 -2.01 -0.51
C ILE A 329 -12.91 -0.60 -0.23
N GLY A 330 -13.65 -0.42 0.85
CA GLY A 330 -14.16 0.88 1.27
C GLY A 330 -15.54 1.21 0.70
N VAL A 331 -15.89 2.48 0.74
CA VAL A 331 -17.21 2.98 0.36
C VAL A 331 -17.05 4.15 -0.59
N GLY A 332 -17.61 4.01 -1.79
CA GLY A 332 -17.55 5.04 -2.82
C GLY A 332 -18.18 6.36 -2.39
N LYS A 333 -17.56 7.47 -2.78
CA LYS A 333 -18.02 8.85 -2.53
C LYS A 333 -18.48 9.53 -3.81
N GLY A 334 -19.23 10.62 -3.65
CA GLY A 334 -19.71 11.47 -4.74
C GLY A 334 -21.18 11.25 -5.12
N ILE A 335 -21.62 12.00 -6.12
CA ILE A 335 -22.99 11.94 -6.68
C ILE A 335 -23.31 10.53 -7.17
N HIS A 336 -22.35 9.93 -7.84
CA HIS A 336 -22.34 8.52 -8.20
C HIS A 336 -21.18 7.89 -7.42
N PRO A 337 -21.44 7.13 -6.37
CA PRO A 337 -20.42 6.62 -5.48
C PRO A 337 -19.33 5.83 -6.24
N GLY A 338 -18.05 6.20 -6.04
CA GLY A 338 -16.92 5.57 -6.70
C GLY A 338 -16.77 5.85 -8.20
N ARG A 339 -17.52 6.84 -8.76
CA ARG A 339 -17.38 7.20 -10.17
C ARG A 339 -16.08 7.91 -10.46
N VAL A 340 -15.43 7.48 -11.56
CA VAL A 340 -14.25 8.09 -12.15
C VAL A 340 -14.53 8.37 -13.62
N ALA A 341 -14.39 9.64 -14.05
CA ALA A 341 -14.46 10.03 -15.44
C ALA A 341 -13.05 10.09 -16.03
N TRP A 342 -12.72 9.18 -16.93
CA TRP A 342 -11.48 9.18 -17.71
C TRP A 342 -11.75 9.70 -19.11
N ILE A 343 -11.23 10.89 -19.40
CA ILE A 343 -11.36 11.57 -20.69
C ILE A 343 -10.05 11.44 -21.45
N HIS A 344 -10.05 10.68 -22.52
CA HIS A 344 -8.93 10.53 -23.44
C HIS A 344 -9.19 11.37 -24.70
N CYS A 345 -8.27 12.25 -25.05
CA CYS A 345 -8.40 13.18 -26.18
C CYS A 345 -7.10 13.22 -27.00
N PRO A 346 -6.93 12.31 -27.98
CA PRO A 346 -5.74 12.27 -28.83
C PRO A 346 -5.40 13.64 -29.42
N GLY A 347 -4.13 14.00 -29.37
CA GLY A 347 -3.61 15.25 -29.90
C GLY A 347 -3.97 16.50 -29.08
N VAL A 348 -4.38 16.39 -27.80
CA VAL A 348 -4.38 17.53 -26.88
C VAL A 348 -2.95 17.93 -26.51
N ALA A 349 -2.06 16.95 -26.45
CA ALA A 349 -0.61 17.06 -26.28
C ALA A 349 0.07 16.51 -27.53
N LYS A 350 0.99 17.27 -28.14
CA LYS A 350 1.57 16.95 -29.46
C LYS A 350 3.10 17.08 -29.48
N TRP A 351 3.73 17.33 -28.34
CA TRP A 351 5.17 17.54 -28.27
C TRP A 351 5.95 16.38 -28.91
N ASP A 352 6.95 16.73 -29.72
CA ASP A 352 7.78 15.72 -30.40
C ASP A 352 8.81 15.05 -29.47
N GLY A 353 8.96 15.55 -28.23
CA GLY A 353 9.92 15.05 -27.24
C GLY A 353 11.31 15.67 -27.34
N GLN A 354 11.52 16.61 -28.27
CA GLN A 354 12.85 17.15 -28.61
C GLN A 354 12.88 18.66 -28.79
N THR A 355 11.95 19.22 -29.55
CA THR A 355 11.96 20.65 -29.95
C THR A 355 11.25 21.51 -28.91
N GLY A 356 11.92 22.56 -28.43
CA GLY A 356 11.35 23.45 -27.40
C GLY A 356 11.05 22.68 -26.12
N ILE A 357 10.05 23.13 -25.40
CA ILE A 357 9.58 22.45 -24.18
C ILE A 357 8.11 22.00 -24.33
N TRP A 358 7.74 20.95 -23.62
CA TRP A 358 6.42 20.33 -23.71
C TRP A 358 5.25 21.32 -23.49
N SER A 359 5.47 22.36 -22.70
CA SER A 359 4.47 23.40 -22.39
C SER A 359 4.37 24.53 -23.43
N ASP A 360 5.17 24.51 -24.51
CA ASP A 360 5.07 25.52 -25.57
C ASP A 360 3.69 25.48 -26.27
N PRO A 361 3.16 26.65 -26.70
CA PRO A 361 1.80 26.72 -27.25
C PRO A 361 1.57 25.84 -28.46
N GLU A 362 2.54 25.67 -29.34
CA GLU A 362 2.44 24.86 -30.54
C GLU A 362 2.24 23.36 -30.26
N TRP A 363 2.65 22.91 -29.08
CA TRP A 363 2.54 21.52 -28.65
C TRP A 363 1.24 21.18 -27.93
N ASN A 364 0.38 22.18 -27.69
CA ASN A 364 -0.81 22.00 -26.87
C ASN A 364 -2.07 22.56 -27.56
N ASP A 365 -3.17 21.84 -27.46
CA ASP A 365 -4.45 22.24 -28.03
C ASP A 365 -5.40 22.73 -26.93
N GLN A 366 -5.46 24.08 -26.76
CA GLN A 366 -6.31 24.68 -25.74
C GLN A 366 -7.80 24.37 -25.92
N ALA A 367 -8.28 24.31 -27.15
CA ALA A 367 -9.70 24.02 -27.40
C ALA A 367 -10.06 22.56 -27.03
N LYS A 368 -9.13 21.62 -27.26
CA LYS A 368 -9.28 20.24 -26.78
C LYS A 368 -9.25 20.18 -25.26
N ALA A 369 -8.32 20.88 -24.60
CA ALA A 369 -8.23 20.93 -23.14
C ALA A 369 -9.54 21.42 -22.50
N GLU A 370 -10.16 22.49 -23.05
CA GLU A 370 -11.46 22.96 -22.58
C GLU A 370 -12.59 21.94 -22.74
N ARG A 371 -12.62 21.27 -23.90
CA ARG A 371 -13.62 20.23 -24.12
C ARG A 371 -13.43 19.07 -23.15
N MET A 372 -12.16 18.69 -22.83
CA MET A 372 -11.85 17.64 -21.86
C MET A 372 -12.38 18.00 -20.48
N VAL A 373 -12.10 19.20 -19.96
CA VAL A 373 -12.56 19.65 -18.65
C VAL A 373 -14.09 19.66 -18.58
N ARG A 374 -14.77 20.27 -19.56
CA ARG A 374 -16.24 20.30 -19.63
C ARG A 374 -16.84 18.90 -19.74
N ARG A 375 -16.25 18.03 -20.56
CA ARG A 375 -16.69 16.65 -20.71
C ARG A 375 -16.47 15.84 -19.43
N GLY A 376 -15.36 16.07 -18.72
CA GLY A 376 -15.04 15.43 -17.47
C GLY A 376 -16.09 15.67 -16.39
N VAL A 377 -16.42 16.94 -16.11
CA VAL A 377 -17.45 17.27 -15.11
C VAL A 377 -18.85 16.77 -15.51
N VAL A 378 -19.16 16.79 -16.81
CA VAL A 378 -20.43 16.24 -17.32
C VAL A 378 -20.49 14.72 -17.13
N SER A 379 -19.44 14.00 -17.48
CA SER A 379 -19.37 12.54 -17.34
C SER A 379 -19.38 12.11 -15.89
N LEU A 380 -18.68 12.87 -15.03
CA LEU A 380 -18.63 12.61 -13.60
C LEU A 380 -20.01 12.72 -12.93
N THR A 381 -20.79 13.71 -13.32
CA THR A 381 -22.08 14.00 -12.68
C THR A 381 -23.30 13.39 -13.41
N GLY A 382 -23.13 12.96 -14.67
CA GLY A 382 -24.23 12.53 -15.51
C GLY A 382 -25.12 13.66 -16.00
N GLU A 383 -24.74 14.92 -15.79
CA GLU A 383 -25.54 16.10 -16.17
C GLU A 383 -25.42 16.44 -17.65
N LYS A 384 -26.37 17.23 -18.15
CA LYS A 384 -26.49 17.52 -19.59
C LYS A 384 -25.45 18.52 -20.13
N ASN A 385 -24.89 19.36 -19.26
CA ASN A 385 -23.89 20.37 -19.60
C ASN A 385 -23.06 20.79 -18.39
N ALA A 386 -21.94 21.44 -18.61
CA ALA A 386 -20.97 21.83 -17.56
C ALA A 386 -21.59 22.73 -16.47
N ARG A 387 -22.47 23.65 -16.81
CA ARG A 387 -23.15 24.50 -15.82
C ARG A 387 -23.98 23.69 -14.81
N LYS A 388 -24.75 22.72 -15.29
CA LYS A 388 -25.52 21.83 -14.41
C LYS A 388 -24.62 20.89 -13.64
N ALA A 389 -23.56 20.41 -14.27
CA ALA A 389 -22.56 19.56 -13.64
C ALA A 389 -21.90 20.25 -12.44
N TRP A 390 -21.40 21.45 -12.61
CA TRP A 390 -20.85 22.24 -11.50
C TRP A 390 -21.87 22.49 -10.39
N LYS A 391 -23.11 22.86 -10.75
CA LYS A 391 -24.16 23.01 -9.77
C LYS A 391 -24.40 21.72 -8.97
N ALA A 392 -24.41 20.58 -9.63
CA ALA A 392 -24.59 19.28 -8.97
C ALA A 392 -23.42 18.96 -8.03
N LEU A 393 -22.16 19.21 -8.45
CA LEU A 393 -20.97 19.04 -7.61
C LEU A 393 -21.06 19.87 -6.32
N PHE A 394 -21.38 21.16 -6.43
CA PHE A 394 -21.53 22.03 -5.25
C PHE A 394 -22.71 21.60 -4.36
N VAL A 395 -23.84 21.22 -4.95
CA VAL A 395 -25.00 20.75 -4.15
C VAL A 395 -24.66 19.48 -3.39
N ASN A 396 -24.04 18.51 -4.02
CA ASN A 396 -23.64 17.27 -3.37
C ASN A 396 -22.63 17.55 -2.25
N PHE A 397 -21.60 18.35 -2.53
CA PHE A 397 -20.60 18.72 -1.53
C PHE A 397 -21.24 19.40 -0.32
N ASN A 398 -22.06 20.41 -0.54
CA ASN A 398 -22.69 21.18 0.55
C ASN A 398 -23.66 20.33 1.37
N GLU A 399 -24.40 19.45 0.72
CA GLU A 399 -25.32 18.52 1.40
C GLU A 399 -24.57 17.53 2.29
N THR A 400 -23.48 16.92 1.77
CA THR A 400 -22.67 15.96 2.53
C THR A 400 -21.81 16.58 3.64
N HIS A 401 -21.57 17.90 3.56
CA HIS A 401 -20.80 18.65 4.57
C HIS A 401 -21.68 19.49 5.50
N GLY A 402 -22.97 19.19 5.58
CA GLY A 402 -23.87 19.84 6.53
C GLY A 402 -24.24 21.29 6.21
N LYS A 403 -23.85 21.80 5.04
CA LYS A 403 -24.21 23.16 4.58
C LYS A 403 -25.61 23.25 3.96
N GLY A 404 -26.31 22.10 3.86
CA GLY A 404 -27.64 21.96 3.26
C GLY A 404 -27.59 21.83 1.73
N ARG A 405 -28.73 21.54 1.11
CA ARG A 405 -28.86 21.30 -0.33
C ARG A 405 -28.81 22.60 -1.14
N CYS A 406 -27.64 23.20 -1.25
CA CYS A 406 -27.40 24.46 -1.96
C CYS A 406 -26.19 24.37 -2.87
N GLY A 407 -26.23 25.08 -4.01
CA GLY A 407 -25.09 25.23 -4.92
C GLY A 407 -24.09 26.25 -4.37
N TYR A 408 -23.12 26.62 -5.22
CA TYR A 408 -22.17 27.69 -4.92
C TYR A 408 -22.89 28.99 -4.55
N ARG A 409 -22.44 29.64 -3.50
CA ARG A 409 -22.93 30.96 -3.06
C ARG A 409 -21.91 32.02 -3.38
N LYS A 410 -22.36 33.14 -3.95
CA LYS A 410 -21.49 34.24 -4.30
C LYS A 410 -20.67 34.73 -3.09
N GLY A 411 -19.36 34.76 -3.26
CA GLY A 411 -18.41 35.15 -2.21
C GLY A 411 -17.74 33.95 -1.52
N GLU A 412 -18.21 32.73 -1.72
CA GLU A 412 -17.46 31.54 -1.30
C GLU A 412 -16.19 31.40 -2.16
N SER A 413 -15.10 30.96 -1.55
CA SER A 413 -13.77 30.89 -2.18
C SER A 413 -13.39 29.47 -2.58
N ILE A 414 -12.61 29.36 -3.67
CA ILE A 414 -12.10 28.09 -4.19
C ILE A 414 -10.58 28.16 -4.31
N ALA A 415 -9.88 27.18 -3.73
CA ALA A 415 -8.47 26.95 -3.96
C ALA A 415 -8.26 25.82 -4.98
N VAL A 416 -7.52 26.10 -6.04
CA VAL A 416 -7.07 25.11 -7.02
C VAL A 416 -5.62 24.76 -6.71
N LYS A 417 -5.39 23.61 -6.05
CA LYS A 417 -4.05 23.13 -5.69
C LYS A 417 -3.43 22.39 -6.86
N LEU A 418 -2.40 22.98 -7.44
CA LEU A 418 -1.64 22.42 -8.56
C LEU A 418 -0.51 21.47 -8.10
N ASN A 419 0.18 20.85 -9.04
CA ASN A 419 1.41 20.13 -8.83
C ASN A 419 2.55 20.75 -9.64
N MET A 420 3.38 21.56 -8.98
CA MET A 420 4.56 22.21 -9.57
C MET A 420 5.84 21.65 -8.93
N ASN A 421 5.88 20.36 -8.60
CA ASN A 421 6.98 19.77 -7.83
C ASN A 421 8.37 20.02 -8.44
N ASN A 422 8.44 20.15 -9.76
CA ASN A 422 9.68 20.31 -10.51
C ASN A 422 9.96 21.76 -10.94
N SER A 423 9.24 22.72 -10.38
CA SER A 423 9.46 24.16 -10.62
C SER A 423 10.34 24.75 -9.52
N PHE A 424 11.57 25.13 -9.87
CA PHE A 424 12.57 25.71 -8.97
C PHE A 424 12.86 27.19 -9.25
N GLY A 425 12.04 27.82 -10.08
CA GLY A 425 12.09 29.23 -10.47
C GLY A 425 10.88 29.58 -11.32
N TYR A 426 10.77 30.85 -11.72
CA TYR A 426 9.69 31.34 -12.59
C TYR A 426 9.89 30.95 -14.06
N ALA A 427 11.14 30.90 -14.51
CA ALA A 427 11.44 30.50 -15.88
C ALA A 427 10.87 29.10 -16.19
N ASP A 428 10.25 28.99 -17.35
CA ASP A 428 9.80 27.69 -17.86
C ASP A 428 10.98 26.76 -18.08
N ASN A 429 10.74 25.47 -17.86
CA ASN A 429 11.76 24.43 -17.99
C ASN A 429 11.15 23.16 -18.63
N GLU A 430 11.99 22.20 -18.96
CA GLU A 430 11.56 20.94 -19.57
C GLU A 430 10.81 20.01 -18.58
N GLU A 431 10.87 20.28 -17.29
CA GLU A 431 10.32 19.44 -16.24
C GLU A 431 8.79 19.37 -16.29
N LEU A 432 8.24 18.18 -16.12
CA LEU A 432 6.78 18.00 -16.10
C LEU A 432 6.16 18.59 -14.82
N ASN A 433 5.30 19.57 -15.00
CA ASN A 433 4.48 20.23 -13.99
C ASN A 433 3.03 20.30 -14.46
N SER A 434 2.10 20.85 -13.65
CA SER A 434 0.70 21.07 -14.07
C SER A 434 0.62 21.85 -15.37
N SER A 435 -0.23 21.38 -16.29
CA SER A 435 -0.41 21.99 -17.61
C SER A 435 -1.02 23.40 -17.51
N PRO A 436 -0.40 24.41 -18.12
CA PRO A 436 -1.02 25.73 -18.27
C PRO A 436 -2.39 25.68 -18.94
N TYR A 437 -2.55 24.77 -19.88
CA TYR A 437 -3.74 24.66 -20.75
C TYR A 437 -4.91 23.98 -20.02
N ILE A 438 -4.65 22.96 -19.23
CA ILE A 438 -5.66 22.35 -18.34
C ILE A 438 -6.04 23.30 -17.21
N THR A 439 -5.06 24.03 -16.65
CA THR A 439 -5.32 25.06 -15.62
C THR A 439 -6.21 26.17 -16.16
N LEU A 440 -5.91 26.70 -17.36
CA LEU A 440 -6.74 27.70 -18.01
C LEU A 440 -8.14 27.18 -18.36
N ALA A 441 -8.24 25.95 -18.86
CA ALA A 441 -9.50 25.30 -19.14
C ALA A 441 -10.37 25.13 -17.89
N LEU A 442 -9.76 24.78 -16.77
CA LEU A 442 -10.43 24.68 -15.47
C LEU A 442 -10.94 26.05 -14.99
N LEU A 443 -10.11 27.09 -15.09
CA LEU A 443 -10.51 28.47 -14.76
C LEU A 443 -11.68 28.93 -15.63
N ARG A 444 -11.65 28.70 -16.94
CA ARG A 444 -12.76 29.01 -17.85
C ARG A 444 -14.05 28.29 -17.43
N SER A 445 -13.95 27.03 -17.04
CA SER A 445 -15.12 26.27 -16.61
C SER A 445 -15.66 26.75 -15.26
N LEU A 446 -14.79 27.12 -14.32
CA LEU A 446 -15.20 27.68 -13.03
C LEU A 446 -15.87 29.06 -13.18
N VAL A 447 -15.28 29.94 -13.99
CA VAL A 447 -15.81 31.30 -14.16
C VAL A 447 -17.04 31.32 -15.06
N TYR A 448 -16.97 30.70 -16.23
CA TYR A 448 -18.03 30.83 -17.24
C TYR A 448 -19.16 29.80 -17.11
N ASP A 449 -18.86 28.56 -16.66
CA ASP A 449 -19.86 27.54 -16.48
C ASP A 449 -20.40 27.49 -15.05
N ALA A 450 -19.53 27.54 -14.03
CA ALA A 450 -19.98 27.51 -12.62
C ALA A 450 -20.40 28.88 -12.09
N GLY A 451 -19.94 29.97 -12.70
CA GLY A 451 -20.27 31.34 -12.30
C GLY A 451 -19.53 31.82 -11.05
N VAL A 452 -18.34 31.27 -10.80
CA VAL A 452 -17.47 31.69 -9.68
C VAL A 452 -16.73 32.97 -10.08
N PRO A 453 -16.82 34.07 -9.31
CA PRO A 453 -16.05 35.27 -9.60
C PRO A 453 -14.55 35.01 -9.51
N GLN A 454 -13.76 35.67 -10.37
CA GLN A 454 -12.31 35.49 -10.42
C GLN A 454 -11.63 35.74 -9.08
N GLU A 455 -12.05 36.80 -8.40
CA GLU A 455 -11.54 37.22 -7.09
C GLU A 455 -11.81 36.20 -5.96
N CYS A 456 -12.69 35.26 -6.21
CA CYS A 456 -12.96 34.16 -5.30
C CYS A 456 -12.13 32.90 -5.61
N ILE A 457 -11.24 32.93 -6.60
CA ILE A 457 -10.42 31.79 -7.00
C ILE A 457 -8.95 32.05 -6.65
N SER A 458 -8.32 31.09 -5.98
CA SER A 458 -6.87 31.03 -5.80
C SER A 458 -6.30 29.83 -6.54
N VAL A 459 -5.39 30.07 -7.48
CA VAL A 459 -4.54 29.02 -8.10
C VAL A 459 -3.25 28.95 -7.31
N CYS A 460 -2.95 27.81 -6.70
CA CYS A 460 -1.86 27.75 -5.72
C CYS A 460 -0.97 26.51 -5.83
N GLU A 461 0.33 26.74 -5.61
CA GLU A 461 1.33 25.73 -5.28
C GLU A 461 2.21 26.26 -4.14
N PRO A 462 1.81 26.01 -2.88
CA PRO A 462 2.49 26.60 -1.71
C PRO A 462 3.95 26.20 -1.55
N SER A 463 4.39 25.12 -2.18
CA SER A 463 5.72 24.53 -1.97
C SER A 463 6.74 24.84 -3.08
N ARG A 464 6.32 25.46 -4.19
CA ARG A 464 7.13 25.67 -5.39
C ARG A 464 6.79 27.00 -6.05
N TYR A 465 7.27 27.21 -7.26
CA TYR A 465 7.01 28.38 -8.09
C TYR A 465 5.89 28.09 -9.08
N LEU A 466 5.07 29.09 -9.37
CA LEU A 466 4.21 29.09 -10.55
C LEU A 466 5.02 29.62 -11.73
N THR A 467 5.35 28.77 -12.71
CA THR A 467 6.18 29.16 -13.87
C THR A 467 5.53 30.28 -14.69
N ASP A 468 6.33 31.01 -15.46
CA ASP A 468 5.87 32.14 -16.24
C ASP A 468 4.81 31.78 -17.25
N ARG A 469 4.96 30.67 -17.95
CA ARG A 469 3.98 30.20 -18.92
C ARG A 469 2.64 29.92 -18.25
N LEU A 470 2.63 29.16 -17.15
CA LEU A 470 1.38 28.90 -16.42
C LEU A 470 0.74 30.19 -15.94
N TYR A 471 1.52 31.04 -15.31
CA TYR A 471 1.05 32.31 -14.75
C TYR A 471 0.49 33.22 -15.84
N TYR A 472 1.28 33.55 -16.89
CA TYR A 472 0.84 34.50 -17.91
C TYR A 472 -0.28 33.94 -18.81
N THR A 473 -0.29 32.65 -19.10
CA THR A 473 -1.39 32.03 -19.82
C THR A 473 -2.72 32.21 -19.10
N CYS A 474 -2.75 32.01 -17.77
CA CYS A 474 -3.96 32.18 -16.98
C CYS A 474 -4.26 33.62 -16.65
N LYS A 475 -3.25 34.45 -16.27
CA LYS A 475 -3.39 35.84 -15.85
C LYS A 475 -3.88 36.71 -16.96
N SER A 476 -3.52 36.45 -18.22
CA SER A 476 -3.95 37.21 -19.39
C SER A 476 -5.47 37.29 -19.54
N GLU A 477 -6.19 36.24 -19.16
CA GLU A 477 -7.64 36.15 -19.23
C GLU A 477 -8.33 36.37 -17.89
N PHE A 478 -7.68 35.93 -16.79
CA PHE A 478 -8.22 35.99 -15.44
C PHE A 478 -7.32 36.83 -14.52
N PRO A 479 -7.29 38.18 -14.72
CA PRO A 479 -6.41 39.07 -13.98
C PRO A 479 -6.72 39.17 -12.48
N ASP A 480 -7.95 38.90 -12.06
CA ASP A 480 -8.38 39.03 -10.68
C ASP A 480 -8.29 37.72 -9.89
N VAL A 481 -7.88 36.60 -10.53
CA VAL A 481 -7.55 35.35 -9.84
C VAL A 481 -6.29 35.56 -9.00
N ASN A 482 -6.27 35.04 -7.77
CA ASN A 482 -5.13 35.09 -6.88
C ASN A 482 -4.16 33.94 -7.21
N TYR A 483 -2.99 34.23 -7.73
CA TYR A 483 -1.93 33.27 -8.06
C TYR A 483 -0.94 33.19 -6.92
N VAL A 484 -0.94 32.09 -6.16
CA VAL A 484 -0.19 31.92 -4.92
C VAL A 484 0.90 30.88 -5.09
N ASP A 485 2.13 31.25 -4.79
CA ASP A 485 3.26 30.32 -4.77
C ASP A 485 4.14 30.48 -3.52
N ASN A 486 5.20 29.67 -3.40
CA ASN A 486 6.05 29.65 -2.21
C ASN A 486 6.78 30.99 -1.96
N VAL A 487 7.12 31.72 -3.01
CA VAL A 487 8.05 32.86 -2.94
C VAL A 487 7.36 34.21 -3.08
N GLY A 488 6.37 34.29 -3.99
CA GLY A 488 5.73 35.54 -4.37
C GLY A 488 6.64 36.45 -5.19
N GLY A 489 6.09 37.51 -5.74
CA GLY A 489 6.79 38.46 -6.63
C GLY A 489 6.41 38.22 -8.10
N GLU A 490 6.75 39.22 -8.95
CA GLU A 490 6.39 39.27 -10.36
C GLU A 490 4.88 39.08 -10.62
N GLY A 491 4.07 39.63 -9.70
CA GLY A 491 2.61 39.58 -9.76
C GLY A 491 1.97 38.34 -9.06
N ARG A 492 2.78 37.42 -8.56
CA ARG A 492 2.30 36.29 -7.75
C ARG A 492 2.26 36.65 -6.28
N THR A 493 1.34 36.05 -5.54
CA THR A 493 1.22 36.23 -4.10
C THR A 493 2.08 35.17 -3.37
N LYS A 494 2.89 35.64 -2.41
CA LYS A 494 3.62 34.71 -1.54
C LYS A 494 2.65 33.95 -0.65
N CYS A 495 2.80 32.62 -0.62
CA CYS A 495 2.01 31.78 0.27
C CYS A 495 2.32 32.09 1.74
N GLU A 496 1.30 32.33 2.52
CA GLU A 496 1.34 32.37 3.96
C GLU A 496 0.89 31.03 4.55
N PHE A 497 1.46 30.67 5.70
CA PHE A 497 1.14 29.44 6.41
C PHE A 497 0.65 29.75 7.81
N TYR A 498 -0.23 28.92 8.34
CA TYR A 498 -0.57 28.96 9.76
C TYR A 498 0.60 28.45 10.60
N ASP A 499 0.87 29.06 11.74
CA ASP A 499 2.00 28.69 12.62
C ASP A 499 1.77 27.39 13.39
N ASN A 500 0.53 26.94 13.43
CA ASN A 500 0.19 25.68 14.07
C ASN A 500 0.73 24.51 13.26
N THR A 501 1.30 23.58 13.96
CA THR A 501 1.66 22.28 13.40
C THR A 501 0.39 21.60 12.88
N ILE A 502 0.49 20.95 11.70
CA ILE A 502 -0.46 19.88 11.40
C ILE A 502 -0.06 18.75 12.32
N PRO A 503 -0.91 18.36 13.24
CA PRO A 503 -0.68 17.12 13.90
C PRO A 503 -1.02 16.03 12.90
N PHE A 504 -0.03 15.28 12.47
CA PHE A 504 -0.28 13.95 11.98
C PHE A 504 -0.84 13.10 13.11
N THR A 505 -1.44 11.99 12.78
CA THR A 505 -1.84 10.97 13.74
C THR A 505 -0.81 10.84 14.86
N PRO A 506 -1.20 11.04 16.12
CA PRO A 506 -0.28 11.13 17.25
C PRO A 506 0.70 9.96 17.37
N GLY A 507 1.97 10.27 17.58
CA GLY A 507 3.03 9.28 17.75
C GLY A 507 3.53 8.62 16.47
N ARG A 508 3.05 9.03 15.28
CA ARG A 508 3.42 8.39 14.01
C ARG A 508 4.17 9.31 13.05
N GLY A 509 3.96 10.58 13.12
CA GLY A 509 4.62 11.53 12.26
C GLY A 509 5.36 12.61 13.02
N GLU A 510 6.34 13.22 12.36
CA GLU A 510 6.88 14.47 12.85
C GLU A 510 5.94 15.59 12.48
N ARG A 511 5.73 16.49 13.41
CA ARG A 511 4.83 17.63 13.26
C ARG A 511 5.33 18.55 12.17
N GLN A 512 4.48 18.83 11.20
CA GLN A 512 4.75 19.81 10.19
C GLN A 512 4.34 21.20 10.66
N LYS A 513 5.13 22.21 10.30
CA LYS A 513 4.70 23.60 10.44
C LYS A 513 3.73 23.95 9.33
N GLY A 514 2.52 24.20 9.73
CA GLY A 514 1.54 24.99 9.01
C GLY A 514 0.99 24.49 7.69
N LEU A 515 -0.31 24.56 7.57
CA LEU A 515 -1.03 24.48 6.31
C LEU A 515 -1.04 25.84 5.62
N ALA A 516 -1.05 25.82 4.29
CA ALA A 516 -1.18 27.00 3.46
C ALA A 516 -2.51 27.70 3.71
N LYS A 517 -2.48 28.99 4.07
CA LYS A 517 -3.69 29.79 4.36
C LYS A 517 -4.65 29.82 3.17
N CYS A 518 -4.14 29.96 1.94
CA CYS A 518 -4.99 29.96 0.74
C CYS A 518 -5.81 28.68 0.54
N ILE A 519 -5.42 27.58 1.18
CA ILE A 519 -6.17 26.31 1.16
C ILE A 519 -7.09 26.20 2.37
N VAL A 520 -6.57 26.51 3.57
CA VAL A 520 -7.34 26.43 4.82
C VAL A 520 -8.53 27.40 4.83
N ASP A 521 -8.32 28.62 4.31
CA ASP A 521 -9.33 29.67 4.30
C ASP A 521 -10.36 29.52 3.16
N ALA A 522 -10.10 28.63 2.20
CA ALA A 522 -11.03 28.38 1.11
C ALA A 522 -12.26 27.56 1.57
N ASP A 523 -13.41 27.87 0.99
CA ASP A 523 -14.65 27.11 1.22
C ASP A 523 -14.65 25.75 0.50
N TYR A 524 -13.97 25.68 -0.62
CA TYR A 524 -13.82 24.50 -1.46
C TYR A 524 -12.39 24.37 -1.98
N VAL A 525 -11.94 23.15 -2.19
CA VAL A 525 -10.65 22.86 -2.81
C VAL A 525 -10.83 21.98 -4.04
N ILE A 526 -10.07 22.25 -5.10
CA ILE A 526 -9.87 21.35 -6.24
C ILE A 526 -8.42 20.90 -6.19
N ASN A 527 -8.22 19.59 -6.06
CA ASN A 527 -6.90 18.98 -6.05
C ASN A 527 -6.52 18.55 -7.46
N SER A 528 -5.63 19.31 -8.11
CA SER A 528 -5.14 19.06 -9.47
C SER A 528 -3.74 18.44 -9.44
N ALA A 529 -3.68 17.12 -9.50
CA ALA A 529 -2.47 16.32 -9.47
C ALA A 529 -1.96 15.97 -10.87
N LEU A 530 -0.86 15.22 -10.97
CA LEU A 530 -0.26 14.75 -12.22
C LEU A 530 -0.28 13.22 -12.31
N LEU A 531 -0.50 12.71 -13.51
CA LEU A 531 -0.39 11.29 -13.83
C LEU A 531 1.08 10.93 -14.06
N LYS A 532 1.83 10.67 -12.99
CA LYS A 532 3.24 10.26 -13.09
C LYS A 532 3.71 9.39 -11.93
N ILE A 533 4.74 8.61 -12.20
CA ILE A 533 5.43 7.77 -11.21
C ILE A 533 6.30 8.64 -10.29
N HIS A 534 6.59 8.13 -9.11
CA HIS A 534 7.48 8.73 -8.13
C HIS A 534 8.35 7.67 -7.46
N THR A 535 9.64 7.90 -7.36
CA THR A 535 10.60 6.93 -6.79
C THR A 535 10.38 6.64 -5.30
N GLY A 536 9.92 7.63 -4.52
CA GLY A 536 9.63 7.47 -3.08
C GLY A 536 8.25 6.84 -2.83
N PRO A 537 7.15 7.59 -2.96
CA PRO A 537 5.81 7.11 -2.68
C PRO A 537 5.22 6.19 -3.76
N GLY A 538 5.90 5.99 -4.88
CA GLY A 538 5.43 5.19 -6.02
C GLY A 538 4.74 6.02 -7.10
N VAL A 539 3.81 6.89 -6.74
CA VAL A 539 3.04 7.73 -7.68
C VAL A 539 2.92 9.17 -7.22
N THR A 540 2.62 10.07 -8.17
CA THR A 540 2.30 11.48 -7.93
C THR A 540 0.85 11.72 -8.31
N LEU A 541 -0.07 11.17 -7.54
CA LEU A 541 -1.51 11.32 -7.70
C LEU A 541 -2.09 12.27 -6.65
N THR A 542 -3.41 12.25 -6.46
CA THR A 542 -4.07 13.25 -5.61
C THR A 542 -3.70 13.14 -4.14
N GLY A 543 -3.50 11.92 -3.62
CA GLY A 543 -3.03 11.70 -2.25
C GLY A 543 -1.67 12.33 -2.00
N LYS A 544 -0.70 12.14 -2.93
CA LYS A 544 0.64 12.74 -2.83
C LYS A 544 0.62 14.26 -3.04
N ASN A 545 -0.30 14.78 -3.84
CA ASN A 545 -0.35 16.22 -4.16
C ASN A 545 -0.61 17.09 -2.92
N TRP A 546 -1.29 16.57 -1.91
CA TRP A 546 -1.51 17.27 -0.63
C TRP A 546 -0.21 17.60 0.13
N TYR A 547 0.86 16.85 -0.11
CA TYR A 547 2.17 17.14 0.47
C TYR A 547 2.64 18.56 0.17
N GLY A 548 2.33 19.11 -1.01
CA GLY A 548 2.65 20.48 -1.40
C GLY A 548 1.74 21.54 -0.78
N ALA A 549 0.70 21.18 -0.04
CA ALA A 549 -0.17 22.12 0.67
C ALA A 549 0.41 22.62 2.00
N THR A 550 1.61 22.21 2.32
CA THR A 550 2.25 22.38 3.61
C THR A 550 3.56 23.15 3.51
N SER A 551 3.97 23.81 4.60
CA SER A 551 5.22 24.57 4.67
C SER A 551 6.43 23.64 4.48
N LEU A 552 7.43 24.07 3.72
CA LEU A 552 8.67 23.34 3.44
C LEU A 552 9.77 23.66 4.46
N ASP A 553 9.51 23.50 5.73
CA ASP A 553 10.58 23.52 6.73
C ASP A 553 11.62 22.44 6.42
N LYS A 554 12.91 22.77 6.47
CA LYS A 554 13.99 21.85 6.07
C LYS A 554 14.07 20.59 6.93
N GLU A 555 13.78 20.70 8.22
CA GLU A 555 13.80 19.56 9.13
C GLU A 555 12.63 18.61 8.85
N TRP A 556 11.44 19.18 8.68
CA TRP A 556 10.27 18.39 8.32
C TRP A 556 10.44 17.67 6.98
N ARG A 557 10.94 18.37 5.96
CA ARG A 557 11.11 17.82 4.61
C ARG A 557 12.02 16.58 4.59
N LYS A 558 13.03 16.55 5.45
CA LYS A 558 13.94 15.41 5.57
C LYS A 558 13.21 14.16 6.11
N ASN A 559 12.32 14.34 7.06
CA ASN A 559 11.67 13.26 7.80
C ASN A 559 10.32 12.84 7.18
N SER A 560 9.60 13.78 6.59
CA SER A 560 8.29 13.53 5.97
C SER A 560 8.36 12.58 4.77
N HIS A 561 9.46 12.53 4.02
CA HIS A 561 9.63 11.55 2.95
C HIS A 561 9.65 10.11 3.47
N ASN A 562 10.05 9.87 4.70
CA ASN A 562 9.98 8.56 5.33
C ASN A 562 8.52 8.13 5.60
N ALA A 563 7.64 9.08 5.94
CA ALA A 563 6.23 8.81 6.18
C ALA A 563 5.40 8.71 4.88
N VAL A 564 5.85 9.33 3.77
CA VAL A 564 5.20 9.20 2.46
C VAL A 564 5.82 8.10 1.59
N SER A 565 7.07 7.70 1.87
CA SER A 565 7.72 6.63 1.13
C SER A 565 7.21 5.29 1.62
N GLN A 566 6.74 4.49 0.69
CA GLN A 566 6.38 3.11 0.96
C GLN A 566 7.67 2.31 1.23
N ASP A 567 7.61 1.39 2.16
CA ASP A 567 8.65 0.38 2.29
C ASP A 567 8.48 -0.64 1.18
N LYS A 568 9.20 -0.45 0.11
CA LYS A 568 9.04 -1.15 -1.17
C LYS A 568 9.28 -2.66 -1.10
N ARG A 569 9.75 -3.18 0.02
CA ARG A 569 10.25 -4.55 0.10
C ARG A 569 9.44 -5.46 0.99
N PHE A 570 8.70 -4.91 1.94
CA PHE A 570 8.03 -5.73 2.93
C PHE A 570 6.51 -5.79 2.77
N GLY A 571 5.90 -4.89 1.95
CA GLY A 571 4.44 -4.79 1.86
C GLY A 571 3.75 -4.80 3.22
N VAL A 572 4.51 -4.48 4.27
CA VAL A 572 4.02 -4.47 5.63
C VAL A 572 3.11 -3.26 5.77
N PRO A 573 1.86 -3.45 6.15
CA PRO A 573 0.97 -2.33 6.44
C PRO A 573 1.63 -1.42 7.46
N LYS A 574 1.70 -0.15 7.13
CA LYS A 574 2.27 0.86 8.01
C LYS A 574 1.53 2.18 7.89
N TYR A 575 1.73 3.04 8.86
CA TYR A 575 1.25 4.41 8.79
C TYR A 575 1.57 5.07 7.45
N SER A 576 0.57 5.70 6.87
CA SER A 576 0.71 6.53 5.67
C SER A 576 0.19 7.94 5.95
N SER A 577 1.05 8.95 5.81
CA SER A 577 0.64 10.36 5.94
C SER A 577 -0.36 10.79 4.86
N PHE A 578 -0.50 10.05 3.77
CA PHE A 578 -1.52 10.34 2.76
C PHE A 578 -2.93 10.12 3.31
N VAL A 579 -3.12 9.17 4.21
CA VAL A 579 -4.40 8.97 4.90
C VAL A 579 -4.77 10.19 5.73
N ASP A 580 -3.80 10.71 6.50
CA ASP A 580 -4.00 11.95 7.25
C ASP A 580 -4.35 13.13 6.32
N PHE A 581 -3.64 13.31 5.21
CA PHE A 581 -3.94 14.38 4.26
C PHE A 581 -5.32 14.24 3.62
N ILE A 582 -5.71 13.04 3.22
CA ILE A 582 -7.00 12.79 2.59
C ILE A 582 -8.14 12.96 3.63
N GLY A 583 -7.89 12.56 4.87
CA GLY A 583 -8.87 12.66 5.96
C GLY A 583 -8.97 14.04 6.61
N HIS A 584 -7.90 14.86 6.53
CA HIS A 584 -7.84 16.17 7.21
C HIS A 584 -8.95 17.10 6.75
N LYS A 585 -9.69 17.70 7.70
CA LYS A 585 -10.84 18.59 7.44
C LYS A 585 -10.56 19.76 6.50
N ASP A 586 -9.33 20.33 6.55
CA ASP A 586 -8.94 21.49 5.74
C ASP A 586 -8.23 21.12 4.43
N LEU A 587 -8.04 19.83 4.15
CA LEU A 587 -7.47 19.29 2.91
C LEU A 587 -8.50 18.43 2.18
N GLY A 588 -8.40 17.10 2.27
CA GLY A 588 -9.33 16.20 1.61
C GLY A 588 -10.77 16.37 2.07
N GLY A 589 -11.00 16.72 3.34
CA GLY A 589 -12.33 17.05 3.89
C GLY A 589 -13.01 18.28 3.26
N LYS A 590 -12.30 19.12 2.51
CA LYS A 590 -12.85 20.24 1.73
C LYS A 590 -12.79 20.04 0.22
N CYS A 591 -12.31 18.89 -0.23
CA CYS A 591 -12.08 18.68 -1.66
C CYS A 591 -13.39 18.46 -2.41
N LEU A 592 -13.74 19.41 -3.28
CA LEU A 592 -14.90 19.36 -4.15
C LEU A 592 -14.68 18.42 -5.34
N LEU A 593 -13.43 18.39 -5.85
CA LEU A 593 -13.07 17.66 -7.05
C LEU A 593 -11.60 17.26 -7.01
N TYR A 594 -11.32 16.01 -7.29
CA TYR A 594 -10.00 15.48 -7.57
C TYR A 594 -9.81 15.38 -9.09
N LEU A 595 -8.71 15.94 -9.59
CA LEU A 595 -8.35 15.98 -10.99
C LEU A 595 -6.92 15.49 -11.15
N ILE A 596 -6.68 14.58 -12.09
CA ILE A 596 -5.35 14.09 -12.44
C ILE A 596 -5.08 14.47 -13.89
N ASP A 597 -4.14 15.39 -14.08
CA ASP A 597 -3.67 15.82 -15.39
C ASP A 597 -2.69 14.78 -15.96
N GLY A 598 -3.14 14.05 -16.94
CA GLY A 598 -2.38 13.09 -17.72
C GLY A 598 -2.25 13.52 -19.19
N THR A 599 -2.28 14.81 -19.48
CA THR A 599 -2.09 15.26 -20.88
C THR A 599 -0.80 14.72 -21.47
N TYR A 600 0.27 14.74 -20.71
CA TYR A 600 1.55 14.09 -21.08
C TYR A 600 1.76 12.77 -20.33
N GLY A 601 1.69 12.79 -18.99
CA GLY A 601 2.04 11.65 -18.15
C GLY A 601 3.55 11.36 -18.18
N SER A 602 4.09 10.75 -17.12
CA SER A 602 5.53 10.44 -17.11
C SER A 602 5.86 9.22 -16.24
N ARG A 603 6.83 8.43 -16.71
CA ARG A 603 7.43 7.36 -15.93
C ARG A 603 8.33 7.88 -14.80
N ASP A 604 8.91 9.07 -14.97
CA ASP A 604 9.91 9.61 -14.07
C ASP A 604 9.35 10.74 -13.19
N VAL A 605 9.84 10.84 -11.97
CA VAL A 605 9.41 11.88 -10.99
C VAL A 605 9.91 13.26 -11.38
N ASN A 606 11.14 13.32 -11.90
CA ASN A 606 11.81 14.53 -12.36
C ASN A 606 12.10 14.41 -13.85
N GLY A 607 12.26 15.54 -14.50
CA GLY A 607 12.57 15.61 -15.90
C GLY A 607 11.37 15.88 -16.80
N LYS A 608 11.66 15.94 -18.08
CA LYS A 608 10.66 16.15 -19.12
C LYS A 608 9.71 14.98 -19.23
N PRO A 609 8.49 15.17 -19.79
CA PRO A 609 7.59 14.04 -20.11
C PRO A 609 8.33 12.97 -20.90
N SER A 610 8.33 11.74 -20.42
CA SER A 610 9.07 10.63 -21.06
C SER A 610 8.71 9.30 -20.39
N PRO A 611 8.72 8.17 -21.13
CA PRO A 611 8.57 8.09 -22.58
C PRO A 611 7.13 8.33 -23.03
N LYS A 612 6.86 8.33 -24.35
CA LYS A 612 5.50 8.21 -24.86
C LYS A 612 4.88 6.86 -24.49
N TRP A 613 3.57 6.82 -24.36
CA TRP A 613 2.81 5.67 -23.93
C TRP A 613 2.56 4.70 -25.09
N LEU A 614 2.97 3.46 -24.94
CA LEU A 614 2.98 2.49 -26.05
C LEU A 614 1.73 1.62 -26.12
N LYS A 615 1.09 1.39 -24.96
CA LYS A 615 -0.05 0.48 -24.89
C LYS A 615 -1.36 1.14 -25.32
N GLU A 616 -2.36 0.32 -25.64
CA GLU A 616 -3.73 0.78 -25.88
C GLU A 616 -4.29 1.54 -24.66
N PRO A 617 -5.01 2.65 -24.81
CA PRO A 617 -5.42 3.25 -26.11
C PRO A 617 -4.44 4.30 -26.65
N PHE A 618 -3.24 4.44 -26.08
CA PHE A 618 -2.27 5.51 -26.38
C PHE A 618 -1.45 5.26 -27.64
N CYS A 619 -1.08 4.01 -27.94
CA CYS A 619 -0.48 3.53 -29.18
C CYS A 619 0.73 4.34 -29.69
N GLY A 620 1.63 4.75 -28.81
CA GLY A 620 2.82 5.54 -29.15
C GLY A 620 2.63 7.06 -29.10
N ASP A 621 1.53 7.53 -28.58
CA ASP A 621 1.28 8.96 -28.31
C ASP A 621 1.51 9.30 -26.82
N TRP A 622 1.30 10.55 -26.44
CA TRP A 622 1.20 10.95 -25.04
C TRP A 622 -0.09 10.38 -24.43
N ALA A 623 -0.17 10.36 -23.09
CA ALA A 623 -1.36 9.81 -22.44
C ALA A 623 -2.64 10.57 -22.76
N CYS A 624 -2.55 11.84 -23.17
CA CYS A 624 -3.66 12.66 -23.67
C CYS A 624 -4.94 12.51 -22.80
N SER A 625 -4.77 12.35 -21.50
CA SER A 625 -5.81 11.94 -20.56
C SER A 625 -6.08 12.97 -19.47
N LEU A 626 -7.33 13.00 -19.01
CA LEU A 626 -7.76 13.74 -17.83
C LEU A 626 -8.66 12.84 -17.00
N ILE A 627 -8.33 12.64 -15.72
CA ILE A 627 -9.12 11.80 -14.82
C ILE A 627 -9.75 12.70 -13.78
N MET A 628 -11.04 12.54 -13.54
CA MET A 628 -11.79 13.31 -12.54
C MET A 628 -12.63 12.39 -11.66
N SER A 629 -12.64 12.67 -10.35
CA SER A 629 -13.48 11.97 -9.38
C SER A 629 -13.85 12.88 -8.20
N GLN A 630 -14.96 12.58 -7.52
CA GLN A 630 -15.25 13.08 -6.17
C GLN A 630 -14.72 12.12 -5.09
N ASP A 631 -14.32 10.92 -5.49
CA ASP A 631 -13.71 9.91 -4.63
C ASP A 631 -12.18 9.93 -4.83
N PRO A 632 -11.40 10.33 -3.82
CA PRO A 632 -9.95 10.42 -3.95
C PRO A 632 -9.29 9.07 -4.23
N LEU A 633 -9.81 8.00 -3.63
CA LEU A 633 -9.20 6.68 -3.74
C LEU A 633 -9.54 6.04 -5.08
N ALA A 634 -10.78 6.17 -5.54
CA ALA A 634 -11.18 5.66 -6.85
C ALA A 634 -10.42 6.36 -7.99
N GLY A 635 -10.26 7.69 -7.90
CA GLY A 635 -9.46 8.46 -8.87
C GLY A 635 -8.00 8.03 -8.91
N ASP A 636 -7.38 7.90 -7.74
CA ASP A 636 -5.99 7.48 -7.61
C ASP A 636 -5.80 6.00 -8.02
N SER A 637 -6.77 5.11 -7.76
CA SER A 637 -6.73 3.71 -8.21
C SER A 637 -6.69 3.61 -9.74
N VAL A 638 -7.55 4.36 -10.45
CA VAL A 638 -7.54 4.39 -11.93
C VAL A 638 -6.23 4.96 -12.45
N GLY A 639 -5.73 6.06 -11.87
CA GLY A 639 -4.44 6.63 -12.25
C GLY A 639 -3.27 5.66 -12.04
N LEU A 640 -3.28 4.94 -10.94
CA LEU A 640 -2.28 3.94 -10.61
C LEU A 640 -2.33 2.75 -11.58
N ASP A 641 -3.51 2.24 -11.91
CA ASP A 641 -3.66 1.13 -12.84
C ASP A 641 -3.18 1.47 -14.24
N LEU A 642 -3.43 2.70 -14.72
CA LEU A 642 -2.90 3.18 -16.00
C LEU A 642 -1.37 3.22 -16.00
N LEU A 643 -0.75 3.75 -14.94
CA LEU A 643 0.71 3.80 -14.80
C LEU A 643 1.33 2.39 -14.71
N ALA A 644 0.70 1.50 -13.95
CA ALA A 644 1.16 0.13 -13.80
C ALA A 644 0.97 -0.71 -15.07
N TYR A 645 -0.08 -0.42 -15.83
CA TYR A 645 -0.30 -1.06 -17.13
C TYR A 645 0.76 -0.65 -18.13
N GLU A 646 1.08 0.64 -18.21
CA GLU A 646 2.07 1.15 -19.15
C GLU A 646 3.48 0.71 -18.80
N TRP A 647 3.89 0.83 -17.53
CA TRP A 647 5.25 0.59 -17.06
C TRP A 647 5.32 -0.45 -15.92
N PRO A 648 4.95 -1.71 -16.20
CA PRO A 648 4.90 -2.76 -15.18
C PRO A 648 6.26 -3.09 -14.57
N GLU A 649 7.36 -2.72 -15.26
CA GLU A 649 8.73 -2.97 -14.82
C GLU A 649 9.20 -2.02 -13.69
N VAL A 650 8.43 -0.96 -13.37
CA VAL A 650 8.85 0.02 -12.38
C VAL A 650 8.73 -0.53 -10.96
N PRO A 651 9.85 -0.70 -10.23
CA PRO A 651 9.84 -1.42 -8.95
C PRO A 651 9.03 -0.79 -7.83
N SER A 652 8.68 0.50 -7.94
CA SER A 652 7.91 1.20 -6.90
C SER A 652 6.41 1.05 -7.03
N LEU A 653 5.89 0.65 -8.19
CA LEU A 653 4.45 0.58 -8.44
C LEU A 653 3.73 -0.50 -7.61
N PRO A 654 4.26 -1.73 -7.45
CA PRO A 654 3.56 -2.76 -6.69
C PRO A 654 3.26 -2.43 -5.22
N TYR A 655 3.84 -1.37 -4.69
CA TYR A 655 3.72 -1.01 -3.26
C TYR A 655 3.01 0.31 -3.02
N CYS A 656 2.59 0.99 -4.06
CA CYS A 656 2.05 2.34 -3.91
C CYS A 656 0.55 2.39 -3.61
N ASP A 657 -0.15 1.26 -3.64
CA ASP A 657 -1.55 1.13 -3.26
C ASP A 657 -1.81 1.06 -1.74
N LEU A 658 -0.75 0.96 -0.91
CA LEU A 658 -0.91 0.82 0.53
C LEU A 658 -1.78 1.93 1.15
N TYR A 659 -1.54 3.20 0.79
CA TYR A 659 -2.34 4.30 1.34
C TYR A 659 -3.82 4.23 0.90
N LEU A 660 -4.09 3.67 -0.28
CA LEU A 660 -5.45 3.47 -0.78
C LEU A 660 -6.20 2.47 0.11
N VAL A 661 -5.55 1.35 0.40
CA VAL A 661 -6.12 0.31 1.27
C VAL A 661 -6.27 0.80 2.71
N GLU A 662 -5.25 1.47 3.26
CA GLU A 662 -5.31 2.08 4.59
C GLU A 662 -6.51 3.03 4.72
N ALA A 663 -6.66 3.95 3.76
CA ALA A 663 -7.74 4.93 3.76
C ALA A 663 -9.12 4.32 3.50
N ALA A 664 -9.21 3.29 2.66
CA ALA A 664 -10.45 2.60 2.34
C ALA A 664 -10.92 1.67 3.46
N SER A 665 -10.02 1.20 4.30
CA SER A 665 -10.32 0.22 5.37
C SER A 665 -10.64 0.87 6.72
N LEU A 666 -10.67 2.20 6.80
CA LEU A 666 -11.02 2.89 8.05
C LEU A 666 -12.43 2.48 8.54
N PRO A 667 -12.65 2.38 9.85
CA PRO A 667 -11.75 2.70 10.97
C PRO A 667 -10.78 1.57 11.38
N ALA A 668 -10.73 0.45 10.64
CA ALA A 668 -9.89 -0.71 10.95
C ALA A 668 -8.89 -0.99 9.80
N PRO A 669 -7.89 -0.10 9.58
CA PRO A 669 -6.93 -0.26 8.49
C PRO A 669 -5.98 -1.42 8.77
N PRO A 670 -5.36 -2.03 7.75
CA PRO A 670 -4.43 -3.15 7.91
C PRO A 670 -3.24 -2.88 8.84
N SER A 671 -2.79 -1.62 8.94
CA SER A 671 -1.73 -1.23 9.89
C SER A 671 -2.19 -1.20 11.34
N GLY A 672 -3.50 -1.21 11.61
CA GLY A 672 -4.09 -0.99 12.92
C GLY A 672 -3.90 0.41 13.50
N ILE A 673 -3.49 1.35 12.68
CA ILE A 673 -3.31 2.74 13.10
C ILE A 673 -4.68 3.40 13.27
N THR A 674 -4.90 4.01 14.41
CA THR A 674 -6.02 4.93 14.60
C THR A 674 -5.62 6.29 14.03
N TYR A 675 -6.19 6.66 12.89
CA TYR A 675 -5.89 7.92 12.22
C TYR A 675 -6.69 9.07 12.83
N ASP A 676 -5.99 10.06 13.33
CA ASP A 676 -6.53 11.30 13.91
C ASP A 676 -5.74 12.50 13.35
N PRO A 677 -6.07 12.94 12.11
CA PRO A 677 -5.27 13.93 11.38
C PRO A 677 -5.20 15.29 12.05
N GLU A 678 -6.21 15.69 12.82
CA GLU A 678 -6.25 16.93 13.59
C GLU A 678 -5.64 16.79 15.00
N ALA A 679 -5.38 15.58 15.46
CA ALA A 679 -4.95 15.24 16.83
C ALA A 679 -5.86 15.87 17.90
N ASP A 680 -7.15 15.88 17.65
CA ASP A 680 -8.16 16.45 18.55
C ASP A 680 -8.90 15.38 19.37
N GLY A 681 -8.51 14.11 19.21
CA GLY A 681 -9.14 12.97 19.87
C GLY A 681 -10.38 12.44 19.15
N CYS A 682 -10.65 12.92 17.93
CA CYS A 682 -11.74 12.48 17.07
C CYS A 682 -11.18 11.73 15.86
N PRO A 683 -10.82 10.45 15.99
CA PRO A 683 -10.22 9.70 14.88
C PRO A 683 -11.20 9.53 13.73
N LEU A 684 -10.64 9.28 12.54
CA LEU A 684 -11.41 8.95 11.36
C LEU A 684 -12.17 7.64 11.58
N ASP A 685 -13.48 7.69 11.47
CA ASP A 685 -14.42 6.62 11.82
C ASP A 685 -15.10 5.96 10.61
N ALA A 686 -14.76 6.40 9.39
CA ALA A 686 -15.35 5.89 8.16
C ALA A 686 -14.34 5.86 6.99
N PRO A 687 -14.52 4.97 6.00
CA PRO A 687 -13.72 4.93 4.79
C PRO A 687 -13.65 6.29 4.08
N LEU A 688 -12.45 6.66 3.60
CA LEU A 688 -12.25 7.92 2.88
C LEU A 688 -12.62 7.83 1.40
N GLY A 689 -12.91 6.64 0.90
CA GLY A 689 -13.30 6.39 -0.48
C GLY A 689 -13.31 4.89 -0.78
N LEU A 690 -13.39 4.56 -2.06
CA LEU A 690 -13.39 3.22 -2.62
C LEU A 690 -12.09 2.98 -3.39
N THR A 691 -11.37 1.91 -3.10
CA THR A 691 -10.23 1.45 -3.88
C THR A 691 -10.46 0.08 -4.48
N GLU A 692 -9.96 -0.13 -5.67
CA GLU A 692 -10.02 -1.39 -6.41
C GLU A 692 -8.98 -1.33 -7.54
N HIS A 693 -8.39 -2.47 -7.89
CA HIS A 693 -7.64 -2.61 -9.14
C HIS A 693 -8.45 -3.33 -10.21
N TRP A 694 -8.32 -2.91 -11.46
CA TRP A 694 -9.02 -3.55 -12.58
C TRP A 694 -8.57 -5.01 -12.75
N ASN A 695 -9.49 -5.84 -13.24
CA ASN A 695 -9.22 -7.24 -13.54
C ASN A 695 -8.43 -7.41 -14.86
N SER A 696 -8.22 -8.64 -15.29
CA SER A 696 -7.52 -8.98 -16.54
C SER A 696 -8.19 -8.43 -17.81
N GLU A 697 -9.47 -8.04 -17.73
CA GLU A 697 -10.20 -7.39 -18.82
C GLU A 697 -10.19 -5.85 -18.72
N HIS A 698 -9.37 -5.30 -17.82
CA HIS A 698 -9.30 -3.87 -17.50
C HIS A 698 -10.64 -3.28 -17.02
N ARG A 699 -11.40 -4.06 -16.24
CA ARG A 699 -12.69 -3.66 -15.67
C ARG A 699 -12.66 -3.64 -14.17
N TYR A 700 -13.44 -2.75 -13.60
CA TYR A 700 -13.73 -2.67 -12.18
C TYR A 700 -15.08 -3.29 -11.86
N THR A 701 -15.27 -3.72 -10.62
CA THR A 701 -16.55 -4.23 -10.11
C THR A 701 -17.24 -3.24 -9.17
N GLY A 702 -16.47 -2.41 -8.48
CA GLY A 702 -16.94 -1.38 -7.55
C GLY A 702 -16.72 0.04 -8.06
N ILE A 703 -15.59 0.33 -8.70
CA ILE A 703 -15.33 1.64 -9.32
C ILE A 703 -16.19 1.77 -10.59
N ASP A 704 -17.01 2.83 -10.66
CA ASP A 704 -17.81 3.18 -11.84
C ASP A 704 -16.96 4.01 -12.82
N LEU A 705 -16.15 3.32 -13.64
CA LEU A 705 -15.30 3.97 -14.64
C LEU A 705 -16.10 4.41 -15.88
N VAL A 706 -16.19 5.71 -16.11
CA VAL A 706 -16.75 6.31 -17.32
C VAL A 706 -15.60 6.73 -18.25
N TYR A 707 -15.24 5.84 -19.17
CA TYR A 707 -14.24 6.14 -20.20
C TYR A 707 -14.87 6.88 -21.38
N VAL A 708 -14.27 7.98 -21.78
CA VAL A 708 -14.69 8.80 -22.93
C VAL A 708 -13.50 9.03 -23.85
N ASN A 709 -13.55 8.45 -25.05
CA ASN A 709 -12.62 8.79 -26.12
C ASN A 709 -13.18 9.97 -26.93
N MET A 710 -12.39 11.03 -27.07
CA MET A 710 -12.73 12.26 -27.78
C MET A 710 -11.89 12.35 -29.05
N GLU A 711 -12.17 11.49 -30.03
CA GLU A 711 -11.54 11.53 -31.35
C GLU A 711 -11.68 12.89 -32.05
#